data_a1b103dbdc644511439ba208dec3002d
#
_entry.id   a1b103dbdc644511439ba208dec3002d
#
_cell.length_a   1.000
_cell.length_b   1.000
_cell.length_c   1.000
_cell.angle_alpha   90.00
_cell.angle_beta   90.00
_cell.angle_gamma   90.00
#
_symmetry.space_group_name_H-M   'P 1'
#
loop_
_entity.id
_entity.type
_entity.pdbx_description
1 polymer ?
#
loop_
_entity_poly.entity_id
_entity_poly.type
_entity_poly.pdbx_seq_one_letter_code
_entity_poly.pdbx_strand_id
1 'polypeptide(L)'
;MSSTFDPLIDRPPARYVVGIDLGTTNSAVAYVDSQESPWQVRVLLIPQLVATGVVESRDTLPSFHYEAASGEAAGGLLRLPWDKSEPNVAVGVYARDHGGRNPGRQITSAKSWLCHSGVDRTADLLPWHGADDVERLSPIEVSARILKHVASAWNAQFRSAPLADQDVVLTLPASFDEIARELTVEAAARAGLPRVVLLEEPQAAFYAWVYKHAQSWHELVQPGQTILVCDIGGGTSDFTLIRVRRVDEPSTATAPTGEQRVQFHRIAVGNHLILGGDNLDLALARYLEDKLTGGGKLPATQWDLLVRISQRVKEELLGPDAPETLTVTLPSQGARLIGGGQQVVVTRDEVRTLLIDGFLPQAKLSDKPMSLQSGFREFGLPYAPDPAITRYLAAFLTAHAAAERHRNEGDANASELRPDVVLFNGGFFAAPVLRQRLIELISSWYRTPQQPDWTPYILDNDRLDLAVARGAAYFGMVRRGEGVRIQANLARSYYIGIESDPPAVVCLVPGSAEPGQTVDMPERVFRLLVSEPVEFPLWVSSVRLIDRSGDVVPIDRDQMSPLPPIRTVLRTRSRREAGTIAVRLHARLTEIGTIELWCSAVDQDRSWRLQFDVRSATQTEVAARQTTGEAEGFVDEETWDRCRLCLSDVFSQGGKARPESLIKSLTEQLQMPRQQWPTPLLRRMWELLLDLEAGRRKSVEHEARWVNLLGFALRPGYGLAVDDWRVAETWRAIQGKLVHASAAVGNEATILWRRVAGGLSRGQQQALADPLLASVRHLHLRYTTGSTRGEDAARRPAELAEIWRLLGSLELLDVARKIEMGDILVSLIPKRKLAALQGPMIWALGRIGERVPVYGPLNTTVPPERAARWLDELLNCTVADTANTSLAIMQIARRTADRYRDLNDSSRAAALQWLTDHQAPPHLLQLVREGGQLDLEEQRQVFGESLPKGLQLEAG
;
A
#
# COMPACT_ATOMS: atom_id res chain seq x y z
N MET A 1 -0.02 -30.87 -27.57
CA MET A 1 0.99 -29.95 -28.12
C MET A 1 0.25 -28.69 -28.57
N SER A 2 0.05 -27.75 -27.68
CA SER A 2 -0.42 -26.41 -28.00
C SER A 2 0.79 -25.51 -27.67
N SER A 3 1.50 -25.09 -28.71
CA SER A 3 2.55 -24.10 -28.59
C SER A 3 1.91 -22.84 -28.02
N THR A 4 2.24 -22.51 -26.78
CA THR A 4 1.92 -21.22 -26.20
C THR A 4 2.69 -20.17 -26.98
N PHE A 5 1.96 -19.46 -27.82
CA PHE A 5 2.42 -18.30 -28.55
C PHE A 5 2.89 -17.27 -27.54
N ASP A 6 4.20 -17.03 -27.42
CA ASP A 6 4.76 -15.91 -26.66
C ASP A 6 4.85 -14.72 -27.60
N PRO A 7 3.99 -13.70 -27.49
CA PRO A 7 3.94 -12.58 -28.42
C PRO A 7 5.19 -11.70 -28.42
N LEU A 8 6.16 -11.95 -27.54
CA LEU A 8 7.42 -11.20 -27.45
C LEU A 8 8.59 -11.91 -28.15
N ILE A 9 8.51 -13.24 -28.34
CA ILE A 9 9.60 -14.03 -28.95
C ILE A 9 9.47 -14.13 -30.47
N ASP A 10 8.26 -14.01 -31.05
CA ASP A 10 7.96 -14.28 -32.46
C ASP A 10 7.90 -13.01 -33.35
N ARG A 11 8.35 -11.85 -32.88
CA ARG A 11 8.42 -10.63 -33.72
C ARG A 11 9.86 -10.30 -34.10
N PRO A 12 10.07 -9.72 -35.28
CA PRO A 12 11.36 -9.13 -35.58
C PRO A 12 11.66 -8.04 -34.51
N PRO A 13 12.92 -7.93 -34.04
CA PRO A 13 13.29 -6.96 -33.05
C PRO A 13 12.92 -5.54 -33.51
N ALA A 14 12.32 -4.76 -32.61
CA ALA A 14 11.94 -3.39 -32.90
C ALA A 14 13.19 -2.55 -33.24
N ARG A 15 13.02 -1.51 -34.06
CA ARG A 15 14.14 -0.61 -34.43
C ARG A 15 14.75 0.06 -33.20
N TYR A 16 13.89 0.53 -32.28
CA TYR A 16 14.38 1.24 -31.11
C TYR A 16 14.21 0.41 -29.83
N VAL A 17 15.19 0.52 -28.95
CA VAL A 17 15.09 0.08 -27.55
C VAL A 17 14.97 1.34 -26.72
N VAL A 18 13.90 1.44 -25.91
CA VAL A 18 13.55 2.64 -25.18
C VAL A 18 13.50 2.36 -23.68
N GLY A 19 14.31 3.07 -22.91
CA GLY A 19 14.29 3.05 -21.46
C GLY A 19 13.51 4.26 -20.94
N ILE A 20 12.50 4.00 -20.09
CA ILE A 20 11.68 5.03 -19.46
C ILE A 20 11.88 4.93 -17.94
N ASP A 21 12.34 6.01 -17.36
CA ASP A 21 12.31 6.23 -15.91
C ASP A 21 11.05 7.01 -15.56
N LEU A 22 10.07 6.33 -14.95
CA LEU A 22 8.89 6.96 -14.36
C LEU A 22 9.20 7.32 -12.91
N GLY A 23 9.87 8.44 -12.68
CA GLY A 23 10.29 8.87 -11.34
C GLY A 23 9.18 9.54 -10.52
N THR A 24 9.35 9.58 -9.20
CA THR A 24 8.43 10.28 -8.28
C THR A 24 8.39 11.79 -8.55
N THR A 25 9.55 12.39 -8.78
CA THR A 25 9.70 13.84 -8.99
C THR A 25 9.89 14.21 -10.46
N ASN A 26 10.71 13.44 -11.19
CA ASN A 26 10.99 13.66 -12.61
C ASN A 26 10.99 12.32 -13.34
N SER A 27 10.49 12.33 -14.56
CA SER A 27 10.58 11.21 -15.50
C SER A 27 11.56 11.53 -16.62
N ALA A 28 12.26 10.53 -17.13
CA ALA A 28 13.24 10.67 -18.21
C ALA A 28 13.13 9.52 -19.20
N VAL A 29 13.58 9.77 -20.43
CA VAL A 29 13.55 8.78 -21.50
C VAL A 29 14.90 8.75 -22.21
N ALA A 30 15.45 7.55 -22.36
CA ALA A 30 16.62 7.31 -23.21
C ALA A 30 16.31 6.20 -24.22
N TYR A 31 17.05 6.16 -25.32
CA TYR A 31 16.82 5.19 -26.37
C TYR A 31 18.09 4.84 -27.13
N VAL A 32 18.04 3.68 -27.79
CA VAL A 32 19.05 3.19 -28.73
C VAL A 32 18.39 2.94 -30.08
N ASP A 33 18.99 3.42 -31.19
CA ASP A 33 18.64 2.96 -32.53
C ASP A 33 19.50 1.73 -32.84
N SER A 34 18.88 0.55 -32.84
CA SER A 34 19.60 -0.71 -33.04
C SER A 34 20.11 -0.94 -34.46
N GLN A 35 19.80 -0.05 -35.40
CA GLN A 35 20.34 -0.08 -36.76
C GLN A 35 21.69 0.63 -36.87
N GLU A 36 22.08 1.36 -35.82
CA GLU A 36 23.41 2.01 -35.78
C GLU A 36 24.49 1.05 -35.29
N SER A 37 25.68 1.13 -35.87
CA SER A 37 26.85 0.37 -35.41
C SER A 37 28.10 1.25 -35.44
N PRO A 38 28.74 1.54 -34.30
CA PRO A 38 28.30 1.17 -32.93
C PRO A 38 27.04 1.95 -32.48
N TRP A 39 26.16 1.27 -31.78
CA TRP A 39 24.99 1.90 -31.22
C TRP A 39 25.32 2.79 -29.99
N GLN A 40 24.48 3.78 -29.75
CA GLN A 40 24.67 4.73 -28.67
C GLN A 40 23.36 4.98 -27.91
N VAL A 41 23.45 5.13 -26.57
CA VAL A 41 22.32 5.56 -25.76
C VAL A 41 22.15 7.07 -25.88
N ARG A 42 20.97 7.50 -26.31
CA ARG A 42 20.58 8.91 -26.49
C ARG A 42 19.44 9.25 -25.55
N VAL A 43 19.37 10.50 -25.12
CA VAL A 43 18.26 11.03 -24.31
C VAL A 43 17.22 11.66 -25.22
N LEU A 44 15.94 11.36 -24.99
CA LEU A 44 14.83 12.01 -25.68
C LEU A 44 14.58 13.39 -25.05
N LEU A 45 14.61 14.42 -25.88
CA LEU A 45 14.16 15.74 -25.45
C LEU A 45 12.62 15.79 -25.50
N ILE A 46 11.96 15.97 -24.37
CA ILE A 46 10.52 15.89 -24.20
C ILE A 46 9.92 17.30 -24.28
N PRO A 47 9.16 17.62 -25.37
CA PRO A 47 8.44 18.89 -25.48
C PRO A 47 7.38 18.98 -24.38
N GLN A 48 7.37 20.07 -23.64
CA GLN A 48 6.45 20.33 -22.55
C GLN A 48 6.20 21.82 -22.36
N LEU A 49 5.08 22.18 -21.74
CA LEU A 49 4.79 23.55 -21.39
C LEU A 49 5.73 24.01 -20.26
N VAL A 50 6.38 25.15 -20.43
CA VAL A 50 7.21 25.79 -19.38
C VAL A 50 6.56 27.08 -18.86
N ALA A 51 5.71 27.69 -19.64
CA ALA A 51 4.84 28.81 -19.28
C ALA A 51 3.57 28.75 -20.14
N THR A 52 2.58 29.56 -19.84
CA THR A 52 1.35 29.67 -20.61
C THR A 52 1.65 29.92 -22.10
N GLY A 53 1.28 28.96 -22.95
CA GLY A 53 1.52 29.02 -24.39
C GLY A 53 2.98 28.86 -24.86
N VAL A 54 3.92 28.56 -23.93
CA VAL A 54 5.34 28.39 -24.25
C VAL A 54 5.74 26.92 -24.09
N VAL A 55 6.14 26.30 -25.19
CA VAL A 55 6.62 24.91 -25.24
C VAL A 55 8.12 24.88 -25.41
N GLU A 56 8.83 24.15 -24.53
CA GLU A 56 10.25 23.85 -24.67
C GLU A 56 10.48 22.33 -24.61
N SER A 57 11.55 21.88 -25.24
CA SER A 57 11.99 20.48 -25.15
C SER A 57 13.07 20.37 -24.08
N ARG A 58 12.88 19.47 -23.11
CA ARG A 58 13.81 19.23 -22.00
C ARG A 58 14.14 17.75 -21.87
N ASP A 59 15.27 17.44 -21.26
CA ASP A 59 15.77 16.08 -21.07
C ASP A 59 15.04 15.34 -19.92
N THR A 60 14.30 16.05 -19.08
CA THR A 60 13.43 15.49 -18.04
C THR A 60 12.04 16.10 -18.09
N LEU A 61 11.05 15.32 -17.67
CA LEU A 61 9.65 15.72 -17.50
C LEU A 61 9.31 15.66 -16.01
N PRO A 62 9.09 16.79 -15.32
CA PRO A 62 8.58 16.75 -13.95
C PRO A 62 7.31 15.91 -13.86
N SER A 63 7.25 14.96 -12.92
CA SER A 63 6.15 14.01 -12.72
C SER A 63 4.98 14.68 -11.98
N PHE A 64 4.52 15.80 -12.52
CA PHE A 64 3.45 16.64 -11.97
C PHE A 64 2.31 16.72 -12.96
N HIS A 65 1.08 16.69 -12.46
CA HIS A 65 -0.15 16.87 -13.21
C HIS A 65 -0.90 18.09 -12.64
N TYR A 66 -1.46 18.91 -13.51
CA TYR A 66 -2.23 20.10 -13.15
C TYR A 66 -3.50 20.16 -13.95
N GLU A 67 -4.63 20.42 -13.29
CA GLU A 67 -5.91 20.71 -13.94
C GLU A 67 -6.19 22.21 -13.89
N ALA A 68 -6.35 22.81 -15.06
CA ALA A 68 -6.58 24.24 -15.20
C ALA A 68 -7.95 24.66 -14.63
N ALA A 69 -7.98 25.82 -14.00
CA ALA A 69 -9.25 26.43 -13.61
C ALA A 69 -10.08 26.86 -14.83
N SER A 70 -11.38 27.03 -14.63
CA SER A 70 -12.27 27.50 -15.68
C SER A 70 -11.75 28.80 -16.29
N GLY A 71 -11.46 28.80 -17.59
CA GLY A 71 -10.92 29.94 -18.34
C GLY A 71 -9.40 29.99 -18.51
N GLU A 72 -8.59 29.26 -17.72
CA GLU A 72 -7.14 29.22 -17.90
C GLU A 72 -6.71 28.49 -19.18
N ALA A 73 -7.48 27.48 -19.60
CA ALA A 73 -7.21 26.72 -20.82
C ALA A 73 -7.78 27.38 -22.11
N ALA A 74 -8.49 28.48 -21.97
CA ALA A 74 -9.14 29.12 -23.08
C ALA A 74 -8.14 29.61 -24.16
N GLY A 75 -8.51 29.43 -25.44
CA GLY A 75 -7.66 29.85 -26.57
C GLY A 75 -6.46 28.93 -26.84
N GLY A 76 -6.46 27.71 -26.32
CA GLY A 76 -5.42 26.72 -26.59
C GLY A 76 -4.08 27.01 -25.88
N LEU A 77 -4.09 27.76 -24.78
CA LEU A 77 -2.90 28.17 -24.02
C LEU A 77 -2.12 27.00 -23.39
N LEU A 78 -2.77 25.84 -23.20
CA LEU A 78 -2.15 24.63 -22.69
C LEU A 78 -1.83 23.59 -23.78
N ARG A 79 -1.93 23.96 -25.05
CA ARG A 79 -1.81 23.04 -26.17
C ARG A 79 -0.37 22.66 -26.47
N LEU A 80 -0.15 21.38 -26.64
CA LEU A 80 1.12 20.79 -27.09
C LEU A 80 1.09 20.49 -28.60
N PRO A 81 2.23 20.31 -29.27
CA PRO A 81 2.31 20.14 -30.73
C PRO A 81 1.48 18.99 -31.31
N TRP A 82 1.14 18.00 -30.52
CA TRP A 82 0.35 16.82 -30.92
C TRP A 82 -1.14 16.92 -30.56
N ASP A 83 -1.54 17.94 -29.81
CA ASP A 83 -2.94 18.05 -29.34
C ASP A 83 -3.86 18.50 -30.48
N LYS A 84 -4.94 17.76 -30.69
CA LYS A 84 -5.98 18.06 -31.67
C LYS A 84 -7.10 18.92 -31.08
N SER A 85 -7.32 18.86 -29.78
CA SER A 85 -8.31 19.63 -29.02
C SER A 85 -7.61 20.52 -27.98
N GLU A 86 -8.36 21.43 -27.37
CA GLU A 86 -7.85 22.25 -26.25
C GLU A 86 -7.86 21.43 -24.98
N PRO A 87 -6.69 21.05 -24.41
CA PRO A 87 -6.62 20.34 -23.14
C PRO A 87 -6.89 21.30 -21.98
N ASN A 88 -7.55 20.80 -20.92
CA ASN A 88 -7.68 21.49 -19.64
C ASN A 88 -6.64 21.01 -18.61
N VAL A 89 -5.67 20.20 -19.03
CA VAL A 89 -4.64 19.63 -18.16
C VAL A 89 -3.26 19.87 -18.70
N ALA A 90 -2.28 19.96 -17.83
CA ALA A 90 -0.87 20.02 -18.15
C ALA A 90 -0.05 19.01 -17.33
N VAL A 91 1.03 18.51 -17.92
CA VAL A 91 2.02 17.65 -17.28
C VAL A 91 3.41 18.30 -17.46
N GLY A 92 4.31 18.14 -16.49
CA GLY A 92 5.67 18.65 -16.59
C GLY A 92 5.89 19.98 -15.88
N VAL A 93 6.77 20.82 -16.43
CA VAL A 93 7.24 22.08 -15.80
C VAL A 93 6.11 23.02 -15.46
N TYR A 94 5.17 23.25 -16.38
CA TYR A 94 4.03 24.12 -16.12
C TYR A 94 3.19 23.60 -14.97
N ALA A 95 2.92 22.28 -14.97
CA ALA A 95 2.18 21.64 -13.87
C ALA A 95 2.89 21.77 -12.52
N ARG A 96 4.24 21.70 -12.51
CA ARG A 96 5.05 21.91 -11.29
C ARG A 96 5.01 23.36 -10.82
N ASP A 97 5.34 24.29 -11.71
CA ASP A 97 5.64 25.69 -11.32
C ASP A 97 4.36 26.53 -11.17
N HIS A 98 3.41 26.38 -12.11
CA HIS A 98 2.11 27.06 -12.03
C HIS A 98 1.18 26.36 -11.03
N GLY A 99 1.13 25.04 -11.05
CA GLY A 99 0.35 24.23 -10.11
C GLY A 99 0.80 24.41 -8.67
N GLY A 100 2.09 24.67 -8.41
CA GLY A 100 2.60 24.97 -7.08
C GLY A 100 1.99 26.23 -6.44
N ARG A 101 1.43 27.16 -7.24
CA ARG A 101 0.65 28.30 -6.76
C ARG A 101 -0.82 27.97 -6.46
N ASN A 102 -1.30 26.85 -6.99
CA ASN A 102 -2.67 26.38 -6.88
C ASN A 102 -2.66 24.88 -6.47
N PRO A 103 -2.18 24.55 -5.25
CA PRO A 103 -1.92 23.17 -4.84
C PRO A 103 -3.17 22.27 -4.87
N GLY A 104 -4.37 22.82 -4.65
CA GLY A 104 -5.62 22.06 -4.76
C GLY A 104 -5.97 21.58 -6.17
N ARG A 105 -5.19 21.97 -7.21
CA ARG A 105 -5.35 21.56 -8.62
C ARG A 105 -4.15 20.76 -9.13
N GLN A 106 -3.14 20.55 -8.28
CA GLN A 106 -1.89 19.89 -8.63
C GLN A 106 -1.82 18.50 -8.00
N ILE A 107 -1.35 17.53 -8.77
CA ILE A 107 -1.01 16.19 -8.28
C ILE A 107 0.50 16.01 -8.38
N THR A 108 1.08 15.52 -7.30
CA THR A 108 2.50 15.22 -7.16
C THR A 108 2.70 13.82 -6.60
N SER A 109 3.89 13.25 -6.75
CA SER A 109 4.30 11.99 -6.12
C SER A 109 3.36 10.81 -6.38
N ALA A 110 2.66 10.79 -7.53
CA ALA A 110 1.69 9.75 -7.87
C ALA A 110 2.27 8.33 -7.77
N LYS A 111 3.56 8.17 -8.10
CA LYS A 111 4.28 6.90 -7.99
C LYS A 111 4.32 6.37 -6.54
N SER A 112 4.53 7.24 -5.55
CA SER A 112 4.52 6.86 -4.13
C SER A 112 3.14 6.38 -3.67
N TRP A 113 2.06 6.92 -4.27
CA TRP A 113 0.70 6.48 -4.00
C TRP A 113 0.39 5.07 -4.51
N LEU A 114 1.10 4.58 -5.53
CA LEU A 114 0.98 3.18 -5.98
C LEU A 114 1.42 2.17 -4.91
N CYS A 115 2.23 2.59 -3.94
CA CYS A 115 2.70 1.74 -2.84
C CYS A 115 1.94 1.95 -1.53
N HIS A 116 1.00 2.89 -1.48
CA HIS A 116 0.33 3.25 -0.24
C HIS A 116 -0.71 2.20 0.17
N SER A 117 -0.38 1.34 1.14
CA SER A 117 -1.26 0.25 1.62
C SER A 117 -2.51 0.75 2.38
N GLY A 118 -2.45 1.94 3.00
CA GLY A 118 -3.55 2.50 3.78
C GLY A 118 -4.70 3.11 2.97
N VAL A 119 -4.62 3.13 1.62
CA VAL A 119 -5.67 3.66 0.73
C VAL A 119 -6.06 2.64 -0.33
N ASP A 120 -7.23 2.84 -0.92
CA ASP A 120 -7.59 2.13 -2.15
C ASP A 120 -6.80 2.73 -3.33
N ARG A 121 -5.69 2.07 -3.72
CA ARG A 121 -4.76 2.51 -4.78
C ARG A 121 -5.41 2.64 -6.16
N THR A 122 -6.60 2.07 -6.35
CA THR A 122 -7.36 2.11 -7.61
C THR A 122 -8.43 3.19 -7.63
N ALA A 123 -8.73 3.77 -6.47
CA ALA A 123 -9.77 4.80 -6.33
C ALA A 123 -9.28 6.18 -6.81
N ASP A 124 -10.23 7.02 -7.24
CA ASP A 124 -9.99 8.40 -7.64
C ASP A 124 -9.78 9.29 -6.40
N LEU A 125 -8.54 9.40 -5.94
CA LEU A 125 -8.19 10.05 -4.68
C LEU A 125 -7.29 11.28 -4.81
N LEU A 126 -6.65 11.48 -5.98
CA LEU A 126 -5.71 12.58 -6.21
C LEU A 126 -6.32 13.72 -7.05
N PRO A 127 -6.06 14.99 -6.74
CA PRO A 127 -5.25 15.48 -5.62
C PRO A 127 -5.90 15.14 -4.29
N TRP A 128 -5.11 14.72 -3.30
CA TRP A 128 -5.62 14.26 -1.99
C TRP A 128 -6.50 15.32 -1.30
N HIS A 129 -6.14 16.57 -1.43
CA HIS A 129 -6.88 17.74 -0.94
C HIS A 129 -7.28 18.68 -2.10
N GLY A 130 -7.80 18.10 -3.19
CA GLY A 130 -8.21 18.86 -4.37
C GLY A 130 -9.35 19.85 -4.08
N ALA A 131 -9.38 20.94 -4.84
CA ALA A 131 -10.50 21.86 -4.88
C ALA A 131 -11.79 21.13 -5.30
N ASP A 132 -12.95 21.64 -4.91
CA ASP A 132 -14.25 20.98 -5.13
C ASP A 132 -14.60 20.80 -6.60
N ASP A 133 -14.06 21.64 -7.48
CA ASP A 133 -14.29 21.66 -8.94
C ASP A 133 -13.22 20.88 -9.72
N VAL A 134 -12.30 20.19 -9.06
CA VAL A 134 -11.22 19.39 -9.69
C VAL A 134 -11.61 17.93 -9.78
N GLU A 135 -11.38 17.33 -10.96
CA GLU A 135 -11.57 15.90 -11.16
C GLU A 135 -10.57 15.12 -10.29
N ARG A 136 -11.07 14.15 -9.52
CA ARG A 136 -10.21 13.22 -8.77
C ARG A 136 -9.75 12.11 -9.70
N LEU A 137 -8.46 11.78 -9.61
CA LEU A 137 -7.83 10.73 -10.40
C LEU A 137 -7.22 9.66 -9.51
N SER A 138 -7.17 8.43 -9.99
CA SER A 138 -6.40 7.39 -9.33
C SER A 138 -4.89 7.57 -9.55
N PRO A 139 -4.03 7.06 -8.67
CA PRO A 139 -2.58 7.04 -8.89
C PRO A 139 -2.19 6.37 -10.22
N ILE A 140 -2.95 5.35 -10.64
CA ILE A 140 -2.77 4.66 -11.92
C ILE A 140 -3.03 5.62 -13.08
N GLU A 141 -4.13 6.37 -13.03
CA GLU A 141 -4.50 7.29 -14.10
C GLU A 141 -3.49 8.44 -14.23
N VAL A 142 -3.02 8.99 -13.10
CA VAL A 142 -1.97 10.03 -13.14
C VAL A 142 -0.68 9.52 -13.75
N SER A 143 -0.24 8.32 -13.34
CA SER A 143 0.94 7.67 -13.91
C SER A 143 0.77 7.39 -15.40
N ALA A 144 -0.44 6.97 -15.81
CA ALA A 144 -0.78 6.77 -17.22
C ALA A 144 -0.73 8.08 -18.03
N ARG A 145 -1.20 9.20 -17.48
CA ARG A 145 -1.14 10.52 -18.16
C ARG A 145 0.30 11.00 -18.35
N ILE A 146 1.19 10.76 -17.38
CA ILE A 146 2.63 11.06 -17.52
C ILE A 146 3.23 10.20 -18.63
N LEU A 147 3.00 8.89 -18.63
CA LEU A 147 3.49 7.97 -19.67
C LEU A 147 2.88 8.29 -21.05
N LYS A 148 1.62 8.71 -21.11
CA LYS A 148 0.97 9.14 -22.36
C LYS A 148 1.60 10.40 -22.92
N HIS A 149 2.01 11.34 -22.08
CA HIS A 149 2.77 12.52 -22.52
C HIS A 149 4.09 12.09 -23.16
N VAL A 150 4.84 11.19 -22.53
CA VAL A 150 6.07 10.60 -23.07
C VAL A 150 5.82 9.92 -24.42
N ALA A 151 4.78 9.07 -24.50
CA ALA A 151 4.43 8.37 -25.74
C ALA A 151 4.04 9.35 -26.86
N SER A 152 3.33 10.42 -26.54
CA SER A 152 2.94 11.45 -27.51
C SER A 152 4.15 12.24 -27.99
N ALA A 153 5.09 12.58 -27.11
CA ALA A 153 6.34 13.25 -27.46
C ALA A 153 7.19 12.38 -28.38
N TRP A 154 7.34 11.10 -28.07
CA TRP A 154 8.02 10.12 -28.91
C TRP A 154 7.39 10.04 -30.31
N ASN A 155 6.07 9.79 -30.35
CA ASN A 155 5.33 9.62 -31.61
C ASN A 155 5.33 10.88 -32.48
N ALA A 156 5.43 12.06 -31.91
CA ALA A 156 5.58 13.32 -32.65
C ALA A 156 6.97 13.41 -33.33
N GLN A 157 8.01 12.94 -32.65
CA GLN A 157 9.38 12.94 -33.15
C GLN A 157 9.66 11.76 -34.12
N PHE A 158 9.19 10.56 -33.81
CA PHE A 158 9.43 9.32 -34.55
C PHE A 158 8.16 8.79 -35.21
N ARG A 159 7.59 9.54 -36.11
CA ARG A 159 6.28 9.26 -36.75
C ARG A 159 6.14 7.88 -37.39
N SER A 160 7.24 7.32 -37.92
CA SER A 160 7.28 6.01 -38.58
C SER A 160 7.55 4.85 -37.62
N ALA A 161 7.79 5.12 -36.34
CA ALA A 161 8.15 4.15 -35.32
C ALA A 161 7.45 4.46 -33.99
N PRO A 162 6.11 4.24 -33.90
CA PRO A 162 5.36 4.52 -32.68
C PRO A 162 5.95 3.82 -31.46
N LEU A 163 5.88 4.44 -30.28
CA LEU A 163 6.47 3.90 -29.06
C LEU A 163 5.87 2.54 -28.67
N ALA A 164 4.59 2.35 -28.91
CA ALA A 164 3.88 1.09 -28.64
C ALA A 164 4.44 -0.12 -29.42
N ASP A 165 5.15 0.13 -30.53
CA ASP A 165 5.76 -0.90 -31.39
C ASP A 165 7.24 -1.12 -31.07
N GLN A 166 7.83 -0.35 -30.15
CA GLN A 166 9.23 -0.45 -29.76
C GLN A 166 9.42 -1.39 -28.55
N ASP A 167 10.68 -1.78 -28.29
CA ASP A 167 11.04 -2.52 -27.08
C ASP A 167 11.18 -1.53 -25.92
N VAL A 168 10.19 -1.50 -25.03
CA VAL A 168 10.14 -0.53 -23.94
C VAL A 168 10.54 -1.20 -22.63
N VAL A 169 11.53 -0.62 -21.96
CA VAL A 169 11.94 -0.97 -20.60
C VAL A 169 11.47 0.15 -19.66
N LEU A 170 10.60 -0.17 -18.71
CA LEU A 170 10.07 0.76 -17.73
C LEU A 170 10.68 0.47 -16.36
N THR A 171 11.19 1.49 -15.68
CA THR A 171 11.83 1.29 -14.38
C THR A 171 10.89 1.51 -13.20
N LEU A 172 11.21 0.82 -12.11
CA LEU A 172 10.49 0.92 -10.84
C LEU A 172 11.44 0.67 -9.66
N PRO A 173 11.12 1.13 -8.44
CA PRO A 173 11.90 0.82 -7.25
C PRO A 173 12.03 -0.68 -7.02
N ALA A 174 13.20 -1.14 -6.58
CA ALA A 174 13.44 -2.56 -6.27
C ALA A 174 12.49 -3.07 -5.16
N SER A 175 12.09 -2.18 -4.30
CA SER A 175 11.24 -2.42 -3.13
C SER A 175 9.73 -2.48 -3.42
N PHE A 176 9.27 -2.16 -4.65
CA PHE A 176 7.84 -2.24 -5.00
C PHE A 176 7.27 -3.63 -4.74
N ASP A 177 6.12 -3.66 -4.05
CA ASP A 177 5.33 -4.89 -3.88
C ASP A 177 4.73 -5.34 -5.22
N GLU A 178 4.25 -6.59 -5.26
CA GLU A 178 3.68 -7.18 -6.48
C GLU A 178 2.52 -6.35 -7.04
N ILE A 179 1.73 -5.73 -6.14
CA ILE A 179 0.59 -4.91 -6.52
C ILE A 179 1.04 -3.63 -7.19
N ALA A 180 2.02 -2.93 -6.61
CA ALA A 180 2.55 -1.70 -7.20
C ALA A 180 3.18 -1.98 -8.58
N ARG A 181 3.81 -3.16 -8.76
CA ARG A 181 4.32 -3.62 -10.07
C ARG A 181 3.18 -3.80 -11.09
N GLU A 182 2.12 -4.52 -10.71
CA GLU A 182 0.94 -4.71 -11.58
C GLU A 182 0.24 -3.39 -11.92
N LEU A 183 0.05 -2.50 -10.93
CA LEU A 183 -0.55 -1.18 -11.16
C LEU A 183 0.31 -0.30 -12.07
N THR A 184 1.64 -0.44 -12.02
CA THR A 184 2.56 0.26 -12.93
C THR A 184 2.40 -0.24 -14.37
N VAL A 185 2.26 -1.56 -14.56
CA VAL A 185 1.98 -2.16 -15.89
C VAL A 185 0.62 -1.73 -16.41
N GLU A 186 -0.40 -1.67 -15.53
CA GLU A 186 -1.73 -1.17 -15.90
C GLU A 186 -1.67 0.29 -16.34
N ALA A 187 -0.91 1.15 -15.65
CA ALA A 187 -0.70 2.53 -16.04
C ALA A 187 -0.04 2.64 -17.43
N ALA A 188 0.97 1.80 -17.70
CA ALA A 188 1.61 1.74 -19.02
C ALA A 188 0.63 1.29 -20.11
N ALA A 189 -0.20 0.27 -19.85
CA ALA A 189 -1.23 -0.19 -20.78
C ALA A 189 -2.27 0.90 -21.08
N ARG A 190 -2.72 1.65 -20.07
CA ARG A 190 -3.63 2.81 -20.23
C ARG A 190 -2.99 3.95 -21.04
N ALA A 191 -1.67 4.10 -20.94
CA ALA A 191 -0.91 5.07 -21.75
C ALA A 191 -0.72 4.64 -23.21
N GLY A 192 -1.19 3.44 -23.59
CA GLY A 192 -0.99 2.87 -24.93
C GLY A 192 0.32 2.08 -25.08
N LEU A 193 0.93 1.67 -23.98
CA LEU A 193 2.14 0.83 -23.93
C LEU A 193 1.79 -0.55 -23.33
N PRO A 194 1.11 -1.43 -24.09
CA PRO A 194 0.58 -2.68 -23.55
C PRO A 194 1.66 -3.72 -23.22
N ARG A 195 2.88 -3.48 -23.66
CA ARG A 195 4.03 -4.37 -23.52
C ARG A 195 5.22 -3.59 -23.03
N VAL A 196 5.55 -3.76 -21.77
CA VAL A 196 6.74 -3.18 -21.17
C VAL A 196 7.50 -4.27 -20.41
N VAL A 197 8.81 -4.14 -20.40
CA VAL A 197 9.68 -4.94 -19.53
C VAL A 197 10.00 -4.11 -18.32
N LEU A 198 9.84 -4.66 -17.13
CA LEU A 198 10.19 -3.97 -15.91
C LEU A 198 11.65 -4.17 -15.54
N LEU A 199 12.31 -3.11 -15.09
CA LEU A 199 13.67 -3.13 -14.57
C LEU A 199 13.73 -2.32 -13.26
N GLU A 200 14.47 -2.83 -12.28
CA GLU A 200 14.63 -2.12 -11.01
C GLU A 200 15.60 -0.94 -11.14
N GLU A 201 15.25 0.20 -10.53
CA GLU A 201 16.02 1.47 -10.61
C GLU A 201 17.49 1.33 -10.20
N PRO A 202 17.85 0.66 -9.07
CA PRO A 202 19.26 0.48 -8.71
C PRO A 202 20.04 -0.34 -9.73
N GLN A 203 19.38 -1.31 -10.36
CA GLN A 203 19.99 -2.11 -11.41
C GLN A 203 20.18 -1.27 -12.69
N ALA A 204 19.19 -0.47 -13.05
CA ALA A 204 19.30 0.47 -14.18
C ALA A 204 20.43 1.48 -13.95
N ALA A 205 20.53 2.07 -12.75
CA ALA A 205 21.60 3.00 -12.40
C ALA A 205 22.99 2.37 -12.57
N PHE A 206 23.12 1.09 -12.18
CA PHE A 206 24.38 0.36 -12.36
C PHE A 206 24.66 0.03 -13.85
N TYR A 207 23.65 -0.30 -14.63
CA TYR A 207 23.80 -0.46 -16.10
C TYR A 207 24.24 0.85 -16.78
N ALA A 208 23.75 1.99 -16.33
CA ALA A 208 24.21 3.28 -16.84
C ALA A 208 25.70 3.50 -16.58
N TRP A 209 26.17 3.12 -15.38
CA TRP A 209 27.60 3.19 -15.06
C TRP A 209 28.41 2.22 -15.92
N VAL A 210 27.96 0.97 -16.12
CA VAL A 210 28.61 0.00 -17.02
C VAL A 210 28.70 0.55 -18.45
N TYR A 211 27.61 1.16 -18.95
CA TYR A 211 27.63 1.78 -20.30
C TYR A 211 28.63 2.92 -20.39
N LYS A 212 28.67 3.81 -19.40
CA LYS A 212 29.64 4.92 -19.35
C LYS A 212 31.08 4.44 -19.38
N HIS A 213 31.37 3.34 -18.69
CA HIS A 213 32.69 2.78 -18.54
C HIS A 213 32.89 1.49 -19.36
N ALA A 214 32.20 1.35 -20.50
CA ALA A 214 32.19 0.11 -21.29
C ALA A 214 33.57 -0.49 -21.61
N GLN A 215 34.61 0.36 -21.71
CA GLN A 215 35.96 -0.05 -22.00
C GLN A 215 36.85 -0.25 -20.76
N SER A 216 36.50 0.32 -19.62
CA SER A 216 37.37 0.40 -18.43
C SER A 216 36.71 -0.13 -17.12
N TRP A 217 35.43 -0.55 -17.13
CA TRP A 217 34.75 -1.00 -15.90
C TRP A 217 35.47 -2.13 -15.20
N HIS A 218 36.13 -3.02 -15.92
CA HIS A 218 36.91 -4.16 -15.42
C HIS A 218 38.20 -3.73 -14.69
N GLU A 219 38.67 -2.50 -14.89
CA GLU A 219 39.79 -1.93 -14.15
C GLU A 219 39.33 -1.28 -12.83
N LEU A 220 38.08 -0.84 -12.79
CA LEU A 220 37.48 -0.08 -11.69
C LEU A 220 36.86 -0.97 -10.60
N VAL A 221 36.42 -2.18 -10.97
CA VAL A 221 35.84 -3.16 -10.02
C VAL A 221 36.47 -4.52 -10.18
N GLN A 222 36.81 -5.17 -9.07
CA GLN A 222 37.56 -6.41 -9.02
C GLN A 222 36.70 -7.58 -8.50
N PRO A 223 36.96 -8.83 -8.95
CA PRO A 223 36.29 -10.01 -8.36
C PRO A 223 36.47 -10.07 -6.85
N GLY A 224 35.40 -10.42 -6.13
CA GLY A 224 35.39 -10.50 -4.67
C GLY A 224 34.86 -9.22 -4.01
N GLN A 225 34.85 -8.08 -4.71
CA GLN A 225 34.30 -6.84 -4.16
C GLN A 225 32.78 -6.87 -4.06
N THR A 226 32.25 -6.10 -3.12
CA THR A 226 30.82 -5.84 -2.95
C THR A 226 30.52 -4.39 -3.28
N ILE A 227 29.56 -4.18 -4.18
CA ILE A 227 29.08 -2.87 -4.59
C ILE A 227 27.78 -2.60 -3.85
N LEU A 228 27.71 -1.48 -3.13
CA LEU A 228 26.48 -0.94 -2.54
C LEU A 228 25.91 0.11 -3.51
N VAL A 229 24.72 -0.12 -3.99
CA VAL A 229 23.94 0.91 -4.70
C VAL A 229 23.01 1.58 -3.69
N CYS A 230 23.19 2.89 -3.50
CA CYS A 230 22.30 3.74 -2.71
C CYS A 230 21.46 4.57 -3.68
N ASP A 231 20.19 4.21 -3.83
CA ASP A 231 19.24 4.95 -4.64
C ASP A 231 18.26 5.69 -3.74
N ILE A 232 18.42 7.03 -3.63
CA ILE A 232 17.55 7.88 -2.81
C ILE A 232 16.97 8.97 -3.71
N GLY A 233 15.68 8.78 -4.01
CA GLY A 233 14.90 9.69 -4.82
C GLY A 233 14.21 10.80 -4.02
N GLY A 234 13.17 11.39 -4.62
CA GLY A 234 12.30 12.33 -3.91
C GLY A 234 11.45 11.63 -2.86
N GLY A 235 10.83 10.50 -3.19
CA GLY A 235 9.86 9.82 -2.32
C GLY A 235 10.35 8.54 -1.65
N THR A 236 11.40 7.89 -2.15
CA THR A 236 11.83 6.55 -1.72
C THR A 236 13.33 6.44 -1.55
N SER A 237 13.75 5.49 -0.70
CA SER A 237 15.14 5.07 -0.56
C SER A 237 15.26 3.57 -0.75
N ASP A 238 16.16 3.16 -1.62
CA ASP A 238 16.44 1.76 -1.96
C ASP A 238 17.93 1.46 -1.81
N PHE A 239 18.25 0.32 -1.16
CA PHE A 239 19.62 -0.18 -1.01
C PHE A 239 19.75 -1.53 -1.69
N THR A 240 20.78 -1.70 -2.48
CA THR A 240 21.06 -2.96 -3.18
C THR A 240 22.54 -3.35 -3.06
N LEU A 241 22.82 -4.60 -2.76
CA LEU A 241 24.17 -5.14 -2.77
C LEU A 241 24.41 -6.04 -3.99
N ILE A 242 25.51 -5.80 -4.68
CA ILE A 242 25.95 -6.54 -5.86
C ILE A 242 27.35 -7.10 -5.58
N ARG A 243 27.54 -8.42 -5.75
CA ARG A 243 28.83 -9.09 -5.64
C ARG A 243 29.47 -9.24 -7.02
N VAL A 244 30.73 -8.88 -7.13
CA VAL A 244 31.54 -9.14 -8.33
C VAL A 244 32.15 -10.54 -8.20
N ARG A 245 31.85 -11.44 -9.14
CA ARG A 245 32.35 -12.83 -9.15
C ARG A 245 33.17 -13.10 -10.39
N ARG A 246 34.13 -14.04 -10.28
CA ARG A 246 34.89 -14.57 -11.41
C ARG A 246 34.05 -15.66 -12.10
N VAL A 247 34.12 -15.74 -13.44
CA VAL A 247 33.46 -16.81 -14.21
C VAL A 247 34.47 -17.93 -14.41
N ASP A 248 34.18 -19.13 -13.88
CA ASP A 248 35.06 -20.31 -13.93
C ASP A 248 34.77 -21.25 -15.11
N GLU A 249 33.67 -21.03 -15.91
CA GLU A 249 33.32 -21.91 -17.04
C GLU A 249 33.22 -21.17 -18.38
N PRO A 250 33.59 -21.84 -19.50
CA PRO A 250 33.46 -21.25 -20.83
C PRO A 250 32.00 -21.27 -21.31
N SER A 251 31.28 -20.16 -21.15
CA SER A 251 30.01 -19.93 -21.85
C SER A 251 30.30 -19.71 -23.34
N THR A 252 29.48 -20.29 -24.22
CA THR A 252 29.61 -20.34 -25.68
C THR A 252 29.47 -19.01 -26.45
N ALA A 253 29.74 -17.88 -25.85
CA ALA A 253 29.72 -16.57 -26.50
C ALA A 253 31.13 -16.04 -26.71
N THR A 254 31.43 -15.70 -27.94
CA THR A 254 32.68 -15.14 -28.45
C THR A 254 33.09 -13.84 -27.75
N ALA A 255 34.03 -13.94 -26.80
CA ALA A 255 34.74 -12.79 -26.25
C ALA A 255 36.21 -12.85 -26.65
N PRO A 256 36.89 -11.69 -26.76
CA PRO A 256 38.32 -11.64 -27.06
C PRO A 256 39.13 -12.42 -26.02
N THR A 257 40.08 -13.20 -26.47
CA THR A 257 40.98 -14.01 -25.65
C THR A 257 41.86 -13.12 -24.78
N GLY A 258 41.70 -13.22 -23.46
CA GLY A 258 42.62 -12.62 -22.48
C GLY A 258 42.02 -11.81 -21.32
N GLU A 259 40.75 -11.44 -21.37
CA GLU A 259 40.12 -10.67 -20.30
C GLU A 259 39.54 -11.55 -19.20
N GLN A 260 39.80 -11.18 -17.93
CA GLN A 260 39.17 -11.82 -16.77
C GLN A 260 37.69 -11.59 -16.85
N ARG A 261 36.89 -12.64 -17.13
CA ARG A 261 35.45 -12.56 -17.15
C ARG A 261 34.94 -12.43 -15.74
N VAL A 262 34.21 -11.35 -15.45
CA VAL A 262 33.49 -11.15 -14.20
C VAL A 262 32.00 -11.15 -14.46
N GLN A 263 31.26 -11.59 -13.46
CA GLN A 263 29.80 -11.53 -13.40
C GLN A 263 29.38 -10.71 -12.20
N PHE A 264 28.32 -9.93 -12.38
CA PHE A 264 27.72 -9.18 -11.31
C PHE A 264 26.51 -9.96 -10.76
N HIS A 265 26.53 -10.29 -9.48
CA HIS A 265 25.46 -10.99 -8.81
C HIS A 265 24.82 -10.08 -7.78
N ARG A 266 23.54 -9.80 -7.93
CA ARG A 266 22.77 -9.12 -6.88
C ARG A 266 22.59 -10.07 -5.70
N ILE A 267 23.07 -9.69 -4.53
CA ILE A 267 23.05 -10.53 -3.33
C ILE A 267 22.01 -10.08 -2.30
N ALA A 268 21.58 -8.82 -2.35
CA ALA A 268 20.61 -8.29 -1.39
C ALA A 268 19.86 -7.07 -1.94
N VAL A 269 18.61 -6.89 -1.47
CA VAL A 269 17.79 -5.69 -1.67
C VAL A 269 17.15 -5.28 -0.35
N GLY A 270 17.14 -3.99 -0.05
CA GLY A 270 16.51 -3.43 1.15
C GLY A 270 14.98 -3.47 1.11
N ASN A 271 14.36 -3.26 2.26
CA ASN A 271 12.92 -3.08 2.37
C ASN A 271 12.49 -1.74 1.76
N HIS A 272 11.21 -1.66 1.36
CA HIS A 272 10.64 -0.41 0.84
C HIS A 272 10.61 0.67 1.91
N LEU A 273 11.30 1.78 1.65
CA LEU A 273 11.31 2.95 2.52
C LEU A 273 10.66 4.12 1.78
N ILE A 274 9.48 4.53 2.22
CA ILE A 274 8.89 5.82 1.80
C ILE A 274 9.59 6.91 2.61
N LEU A 275 10.81 7.22 2.21
CA LEU A 275 11.69 8.19 2.86
C LEU A 275 12.67 8.70 1.79
N GLY A 276 12.68 10.02 1.56
CA GLY A 276 13.49 10.63 0.51
C GLY A 276 13.53 12.16 0.61
N GLY A 277 13.82 12.81 -0.50
CA GLY A 277 13.93 14.27 -0.59
C GLY A 277 12.69 15.02 -0.14
N ASP A 278 11.49 14.49 -0.40
CA ASP A 278 10.21 15.10 -0.01
C ASP A 278 10.07 15.21 1.53
N ASN A 279 10.65 14.25 2.27
CA ASN A 279 10.66 14.28 3.74
C ASN A 279 11.55 15.40 4.28
N LEU A 280 12.65 15.71 3.58
CA LEU A 280 13.49 16.86 3.91
C LEU A 280 12.74 18.17 3.70
N ASP A 281 11.95 18.26 2.60
CA ASP A 281 11.13 19.43 2.30
C ASP A 281 10.09 19.67 3.40
N LEU A 282 9.42 18.60 3.84
CA LEU A 282 8.45 18.65 4.95
C LEU A 282 9.08 19.07 6.28
N ALA A 283 10.25 18.54 6.62
CA ALA A 283 10.95 18.90 7.84
C ALA A 283 11.36 20.38 7.84
N LEU A 284 11.87 20.85 6.70
CA LEU A 284 12.22 22.26 6.53
C LEU A 284 10.98 23.16 6.57
N ALA A 285 9.88 22.74 5.93
CA ALA A 285 8.62 23.49 5.97
C ALA A 285 8.09 23.66 7.40
N ARG A 286 8.17 22.61 8.23
CA ARG A 286 7.79 22.69 9.65
C ARG A 286 8.67 23.67 10.43
N TYR A 287 9.97 23.59 10.23
CA TYR A 287 10.90 24.51 10.85
C TYR A 287 10.61 25.97 10.47
N LEU A 288 10.34 26.22 9.18
CA LEU A 288 9.97 27.54 8.69
C LEU A 288 8.60 27.99 9.20
N GLU A 289 7.62 27.08 9.30
CA GLU A 289 6.30 27.36 9.88
C GLU A 289 6.45 27.82 11.33
N ASP A 290 7.21 27.11 12.14
CA ASP A 290 7.46 27.46 13.54
C ASP A 290 8.13 28.85 13.68
N LYS A 291 9.08 29.17 12.81
CA LYS A 291 9.71 30.49 12.75
C LYS A 291 8.75 31.60 12.31
N LEU A 292 7.84 31.32 11.36
CA LEU A 292 6.87 32.29 10.82
C LEU A 292 5.72 32.55 11.78
N THR A 293 5.27 31.54 12.52
CA THR A 293 4.05 31.61 13.33
C THR A 293 4.30 31.67 14.82
N GLY A 294 5.54 31.47 15.27
CA GLY A 294 5.87 31.36 16.68
C GLY A 294 5.29 30.12 17.38
N GLY A 295 5.17 28.99 16.64
CA GLY A 295 4.64 27.74 17.14
C GLY A 295 3.17 27.49 16.80
N GLY A 296 2.55 28.39 16.03
CA GLY A 296 1.21 28.18 15.46
C GLY A 296 1.26 27.32 14.20
N LYS A 297 0.06 27.05 13.61
CA LYS A 297 -0.07 26.34 12.34
C LYS A 297 -0.61 27.25 11.25
N LEU A 298 -0.04 27.12 10.06
CA LEU A 298 -0.55 27.79 8.88
C LEU A 298 -1.82 27.09 8.35
N PRO A 299 -2.74 27.82 7.68
CA PRO A 299 -3.79 27.24 6.89
C PRO A 299 -3.22 26.26 5.85
N ALA A 300 -3.99 25.21 5.50
CA ALA A 300 -3.54 24.14 4.63
C ALA A 300 -2.94 24.64 3.30
N THR A 301 -3.60 25.59 2.63
CA THR A 301 -3.12 26.17 1.35
C THR A 301 -1.79 26.92 1.48
N GLN A 302 -1.56 27.61 2.61
CA GLN A 302 -0.28 28.28 2.88
C GLN A 302 0.80 27.27 3.26
N TRP A 303 0.43 26.22 3.97
CA TRP A 303 1.34 25.12 4.28
C TRP A 303 1.84 24.44 3.01
N ASP A 304 0.95 24.07 2.08
CA ASP A 304 1.32 23.43 0.83
C ASP A 304 2.26 24.30 0.01
N LEU A 305 2.00 25.62 -0.02
CA LEU A 305 2.90 26.57 -0.65
C LEU A 305 4.26 26.63 0.06
N LEU A 306 4.27 26.61 1.40
CA LEU A 306 5.52 26.62 2.17
C LEU A 306 6.37 25.39 1.90
N VAL A 307 5.76 24.21 1.77
CA VAL A 307 6.49 22.99 1.42
C VAL A 307 7.15 23.12 0.04
N ARG A 308 6.46 23.72 -0.96
CA ARG A 308 7.06 23.97 -2.29
C ARG A 308 8.22 24.98 -2.22
N ILE A 309 8.07 26.00 -1.41
CA ILE A 309 9.16 26.96 -1.16
C ILE A 309 10.33 26.26 -0.48
N SER A 310 10.06 25.37 0.49
CA SER A 310 11.09 24.61 1.22
C SER A 310 11.91 23.70 0.31
N GLN A 311 11.30 23.08 -0.69
CA GLN A 311 12.04 22.30 -1.70
C GLN A 311 13.12 23.16 -2.37
N ARG A 312 12.74 24.36 -2.84
CA ARG A 312 13.67 25.29 -3.48
C ARG A 312 14.75 25.78 -2.51
N VAL A 313 14.36 26.12 -1.28
CA VAL A 313 15.28 26.55 -0.21
C VAL A 313 16.31 25.47 0.10
N LYS A 314 15.86 24.20 0.20
CA LYS A 314 16.72 23.03 0.39
C LYS A 314 17.75 22.91 -0.74
N GLU A 315 17.29 22.93 -1.99
CA GLU A 315 18.14 22.78 -3.16
C GLU A 315 19.19 23.92 -3.26
N GLU A 316 18.80 25.15 -2.92
CA GLU A 316 19.69 26.32 -2.94
C GLU A 316 20.71 26.29 -1.79
N LEU A 317 20.30 25.98 -0.55
CA LEU A 317 21.17 26.03 0.63
C LEU A 317 22.03 24.76 0.84
N LEU A 318 21.69 23.63 0.19
CA LEU A 318 22.53 22.43 0.15
C LEU A 318 23.36 22.29 -1.12
N GLY A 319 23.15 23.18 -2.08
CA GLY A 319 23.89 23.22 -3.36
C GLY A 319 25.37 23.58 -3.18
N PRO A 320 26.20 23.42 -4.26
CA PRO A 320 27.63 23.71 -4.22
C PRO A 320 27.93 25.20 -3.95
N ASP A 321 27.12 26.11 -4.51
CA ASP A 321 27.29 27.56 -4.38
C ASP A 321 26.31 28.18 -3.38
N ALA A 322 25.98 27.46 -2.32
CA ALA A 322 24.96 27.84 -1.33
C ALA A 322 25.29 29.15 -0.65
N PRO A 323 24.39 30.17 -0.64
CA PRO A 323 24.55 31.39 0.11
C PRO A 323 24.55 31.13 1.63
N GLU A 324 25.07 32.05 2.42
CA GLU A 324 25.05 31.90 3.88
C GLU A 324 23.63 32.04 4.47
N THR A 325 22.79 32.85 3.84
CA THR A 325 21.42 33.13 4.29
C THR A 325 20.48 33.23 3.08
N LEU A 326 19.21 32.86 3.30
CA LEU A 326 18.14 33.02 2.31
C LEU A 326 16.91 33.62 2.99
N THR A 327 16.29 34.62 2.35
CA THR A 327 15.02 35.18 2.83
C THR A 327 13.85 34.46 2.18
N VAL A 328 13.06 33.78 2.98
CA VAL A 328 11.83 33.09 2.56
C VAL A 328 10.65 34.03 2.74
N THR A 329 9.87 34.24 1.69
CA THR A 329 8.67 35.07 1.72
C THR A 329 7.45 34.21 1.44
N LEU A 330 6.52 34.18 2.39
CA LEU A 330 5.21 33.50 2.24
C LEU A 330 4.16 34.58 1.93
N PRO A 331 3.50 34.52 0.76
CA PRO A 331 2.44 35.46 0.40
C PRO A 331 1.26 35.41 1.36
N SER A 332 0.69 36.56 1.73
CA SER A 332 -0.52 36.63 2.53
C SER A 332 -1.76 36.27 1.68
N GLN A 333 -2.74 35.56 2.25
CA GLN A 333 -4.06 35.37 1.65
C GLN A 333 -4.94 36.61 1.90
N GLY A 334 -5.35 37.31 0.84
CA GLY A 334 -6.33 38.40 0.94
C GLY A 334 -6.24 39.40 -0.22
N ALA A 335 -7.35 40.04 -0.54
CA ALA A 335 -7.51 41.03 -1.62
C ALA A 335 -6.75 42.35 -1.41
N ARG A 336 -5.88 42.47 -0.42
CA ARG A 336 -5.05 43.63 -0.20
C ARG A 336 -3.77 43.50 -1.03
N LEU A 337 -3.76 44.21 -2.14
CA LEU A 337 -2.64 44.28 -3.08
C LEU A 337 -1.37 44.98 -2.50
N ILE A 338 -1.44 45.55 -1.30
CA ILE A 338 -0.34 46.25 -0.63
C ILE A 338 -0.33 45.86 0.84
N GLY A 339 0.60 45.02 1.25
CA GLY A 339 0.84 44.77 2.67
C GLY A 339 1.26 43.35 2.99
N GLY A 340 2.53 43.04 2.87
CA GLY A 340 3.26 42.19 3.76
C GLY A 340 2.99 40.66 3.62
N GLY A 341 3.72 39.99 2.73
CA GLY A 341 4.02 38.59 2.96
C GLY A 341 4.81 38.44 4.26
N GLN A 342 4.58 37.33 4.99
CA GLN A 342 5.43 36.99 6.13
C GLN A 342 6.80 36.58 5.58
N GLN A 343 7.85 37.09 6.22
CA GLN A 343 9.23 36.82 5.82
C GLN A 343 9.99 36.19 6.98
N VAL A 344 10.84 35.25 6.65
CA VAL A 344 11.77 34.63 7.58
C VAL A 344 13.12 34.44 6.92
N VAL A 345 14.18 34.75 7.65
CA VAL A 345 15.55 34.47 7.23
C VAL A 345 15.95 33.09 7.76
N VAL A 346 16.50 32.27 6.88
CA VAL A 346 17.07 30.97 7.21
C VAL A 346 18.52 30.93 6.80
N THR A 347 19.37 30.34 7.62
CA THR A 347 20.80 30.21 7.36
C THR A 347 21.12 28.82 6.80
N ARG A 348 22.20 28.72 6.03
CA ARG A 348 22.75 27.47 5.53
C ARG A 348 23.04 26.48 6.66
N ASP A 349 23.59 26.94 7.79
CA ASP A 349 23.92 26.05 8.92
C ASP A 349 22.67 25.51 9.63
N GLU A 350 21.61 26.33 9.77
CA GLU A 350 20.31 25.86 10.28
C GLU A 350 19.78 24.71 9.41
N VAL A 351 19.79 24.88 8.07
CA VAL A 351 19.29 23.85 7.13
C VAL A 351 20.17 22.59 7.15
N ARG A 352 21.49 22.74 7.21
CA ARG A 352 22.41 21.60 7.31
C ARG A 352 22.20 20.83 8.61
N THR A 353 22.13 21.49 9.75
CA THR A 353 21.87 20.84 11.04
C THR A 353 20.53 20.12 11.03
N LEU A 354 19.47 20.77 10.58
CA LEU A 354 18.14 20.19 10.54
C LEU A 354 18.07 18.95 9.63
N LEU A 355 18.57 19.06 8.40
CA LEU A 355 18.37 18.03 7.37
C LEU A 355 19.45 16.95 7.42
N ILE A 356 20.72 17.32 7.62
CA ILE A 356 21.80 16.33 7.63
C ILE A 356 21.80 15.55 8.94
N ASP A 357 21.78 16.23 10.09
CA ASP A 357 21.81 15.54 11.38
C ASP A 357 20.46 14.89 11.73
N GLY A 358 19.35 15.37 11.15
CA GLY A 358 18.02 14.76 11.28
C GLY A 358 17.84 13.49 10.45
N PHE A 359 18.31 13.49 9.21
CA PHE A 359 18.08 12.36 8.27
C PHE A 359 19.30 11.48 8.05
N LEU A 360 20.50 12.01 8.25
CA LEU A 360 21.76 11.28 8.16
C LEU A 360 22.55 11.42 9.48
N PRO A 361 21.97 11.10 10.67
CA PRO A 361 22.70 11.21 11.93
C PRO A 361 23.89 10.24 11.94
N GLN A 362 24.84 10.53 12.83
CA GLN A 362 25.91 9.59 13.15
C GLN A 362 25.29 8.35 13.79
N ALA A 363 25.26 7.23 13.04
CA ALA A 363 24.74 5.95 13.47
C ALA A 363 25.88 4.94 13.60
N LYS A 364 25.76 3.98 14.52
CA LYS A 364 26.64 2.80 14.58
C LYS A 364 26.09 1.73 13.64
N LEU A 365 26.96 0.85 13.14
CA LEU A 365 26.54 -0.26 12.29
C LEU A 365 25.53 -1.21 13.00
N SER A 366 25.57 -1.26 14.34
CA SER A 366 24.64 -2.04 15.16
C SER A 366 23.27 -1.37 15.41
N ASP A 367 23.11 -0.11 15.02
CA ASP A 367 21.89 0.62 15.30
C ASP A 367 20.75 0.13 14.40
N LYS A 368 19.55 0.10 14.99
CA LYS A 368 18.31 -0.27 14.28
C LYS A 368 17.39 0.95 14.18
N PRO A 369 16.52 0.99 13.17
CA PRO A 369 15.48 2.02 13.09
C PRO A 369 14.61 2.01 14.34
N MET A 370 14.24 3.21 14.82
CA MET A 370 13.35 3.35 15.96
C MET A 370 11.91 3.13 15.54
N SER A 371 11.15 2.35 16.32
CA SER A 371 9.70 2.26 16.17
C SER A 371 9.04 3.45 16.86
N LEU A 372 9.03 4.60 16.21
CA LEU A 372 8.29 5.75 16.69
C LEU A 372 6.80 5.56 16.33
N GLN A 373 5.91 5.77 17.32
CA GLN A 373 4.45 5.63 17.14
C GLN A 373 3.84 6.72 16.23
N SER A 374 4.60 7.73 15.83
CA SER A 374 4.16 8.81 14.95
C SER A 374 5.27 9.21 13.97
N GLY A 375 5.31 8.57 12.82
CA GLY A 375 6.05 9.09 11.66
C GLY A 375 5.37 10.34 11.08
N PHE A 376 6.07 11.06 10.20
CA PHE A 376 5.47 12.15 9.42
C PHE A 376 4.35 11.59 8.53
N ARG A 377 3.08 11.88 8.84
CA ARG A 377 1.90 11.47 8.05
C ARG A 377 1.30 12.62 7.26
N GLU A 378 2.08 13.62 6.93
CA GLU A 378 1.60 14.74 6.11
C GLU A 378 1.46 14.33 4.65
N PHE A 379 0.52 14.93 3.94
CA PHE A 379 0.08 14.57 2.58
C PHE A 379 -0.53 13.16 2.41
N GLY A 380 -0.93 12.49 3.48
CA GLY A 380 -1.58 11.18 3.40
C GLY A 380 -0.65 10.01 3.13
N LEU A 381 0.64 10.21 2.80
CA LEU A 381 1.61 9.13 2.56
C LEU A 381 2.15 8.53 3.87
N PRO A 382 2.30 7.19 3.95
CA PRO A 382 2.82 6.50 5.12
C PRO A 382 4.35 6.53 5.14
N TYR A 383 4.93 7.68 5.44
CA TYR A 383 6.38 7.82 5.56
C TYR A 383 6.97 6.90 6.65
N ALA A 384 8.23 6.50 6.46
CA ALA A 384 8.94 5.68 7.42
C ALA A 384 8.94 6.31 8.83
N PRO A 385 8.72 5.52 9.91
CA PRO A 385 8.60 6.04 11.28
C PRO A 385 9.85 6.77 11.77
N ASP A 386 11.03 6.24 11.46
CA ASP A 386 12.32 6.84 11.80
C ASP A 386 12.84 7.65 10.60
N PRO A 387 13.09 8.96 10.73
CA PRO A 387 13.64 9.75 9.64
C PRO A 387 15.11 9.42 9.31
N ALA A 388 15.81 8.69 10.18
CA ALA A 388 17.23 8.42 10.06
C ALA A 388 17.55 7.34 9.00
N ILE A 389 17.76 7.75 7.76
CA ILE A 389 18.15 6.88 6.63
C ILE A 389 19.37 6.03 6.99
N THR A 390 20.30 6.57 7.74
CA THR A 390 21.55 5.91 8.16
C THR A 390 21.30 4.68 9.04
N ARG A 391 20.24 4.64 9.85
CA ARG A 391 19.87 3.48 10.66
C ARG A 391 19.30 2.35 9.81
N TYR A 392 18.52 2.69 8.78
CA TYR A 392 18.03 1.69 7.83
C TYR A 392 19.18 1.08 7.02
N LEU A 393 20.14 1.90 6.59
CA LEU A 393 21.34 1.43 5.91
C LEU A 393 22.17 0.51 6.83
N ALA A 394 22.38 0.87 8.09
CA ALA A 394 23.09 0.05 9.08
C ALA A 394 22.38 -1.30 9.30
N ALA A 395 21.07 -1.29 9.51
CA ALA A 395 20.27 -2.50 9.67
C ALA A 395 20.30 -3.39 8.43
N PHE A 396 20.21 -2.81 7.22
CA PHE A 396 20.34 -3.53 5.96
C PHE A 396 21.69 -4.23 5.84
N LEU A 397 22.80 -3.53 6.05
CA LEU A 397 24.15 -4.11 5.96
C LEU A 397 24.39 -5.20 7.02
N THR A 398 23.91 -5.00 8.24
CA THR A 398 24.06 -5.95 9.35
C THR A 398 23.27 -7.25 9.10
N ALA A 399 22.02 -7.13 8.63
CA ALA A 399 21.18 -8.29 8.34
C ALA A 399 21.80 -9.20 7.28
N HIS A 400 22.35 -8.60 6.22
CA HIS A 400 22.96 -9.37 5.13
C HIS A 400 24.37 -9.91 5.49
N ALA A 401 25.13 -9.23 6.32
CA ALA A 401 26.39 -9.75 6.85
C ALA A 401 26.16 -10.98 7.73
N ALA A 402 25.10 -11.01 8.53
CA ALA A 402 24.74 -12.19 9.32
C ALA A 402 24.34 -13.38 8.43
N ALA A 403 23.56 -13.16 7.39
CA ALA A 403 23.15 -14.21 6.45
C ALA A 403 24.34 -14.82 5.68
N GLU A 404 25.32 -14.01 5.28
CA GLU A 404 26.54 -14.54 4.64
C GLU A 404 27.43 -15.32 5.61
N ARG A 405 27.56 -14.91 6.86
CA ARG A 405 28.31 -15.66 7.87
C ARG A 405 27.73 -17.06 8.08
N HIS A 406 26.42 -17.20 8.24
CA HIS A 406 25.78 -18.52 8.34
C HIS A 406 26.00 -19.43 7.11
N ARG A 407 26.12 -18.82 5.93
CA ARG A 407 26.37 -19.54 4.68
C ARG A 407 27.81 -20.08 4.60
N ASN A 408 28.76 -19.35 5.15
CA ASN A 408 30.20 -19.61 5.06
C ASN A 408 30.74 -20.27 6.33
N GLU A 409 29.89 -20.81 7.21
CA GLU A 409 30.32 -21.62 8.37
C GLU A 409 31.08 -22.83 7.88
N GLY A 410 32.42 -22.71 7.86
CA GLY A 410 33.35 -23.73 7.37
C GLY A 410 34.45 -23.23 6.41
N ASP A 411 34.28 -22.00 5.87
CA ASP A 411 35.32 -21.41 5.01
C ASP A 411 36.13 -20.35 5.78
N ALA A 412 37.34 -20.70 6.17
CA ALA A 412 38.25 -19.82 6.93
C ALA A 412 38.68 -18.55 6.15
N ASN A 413 38.36 -18.47 4.86
CA ASN A 413 38.71 -17.36 3.97
C ASN A 413 37.49 -16.47 3.58
N ALA A 414 36.34 -16.66 4.20
CA ALA A 414 35.15 -15.83 3.92
C ALA A 414 35.39 -14.38 4.36
N SER A 415 35.50 -13.47 3.39
CA SER A 415 35.61 -12.04 3.67
C SER A 415 34.30 -11.51 4.29
N GLU A 416 34.43 -10.70 5.35
CA GLU A 416 33.28 -9.98 5.89
C GLU A 416 32.58 -9.20 4.79
N LEU A 417 31.23 -9.19 4.82
CA LEU A 417 30.43 -8.40 3.89
C LEU A 417 30.66 -6.90 4.17
N ARG A 418 31.51 -6.30 3.37
CA ARG A 418 31.85 -4.88 3.41
C ARG A 418 31.55 -4.26 2.05
N PRO A 419 30.89 -3.11 1.97
CA PRO A 419 30.70 -2.40 0.70
C PRO A 419 32.02 -1.75 0.26
N ASP A 420 32.81 -2.48 -0.55
CA ASP A 420 34.10 -1.99 -1.04
C ASP A 420 33.92 -0.84 -2.04
N VAL A 421 32.78 -0.81 -2.71
CA VAL A 421 32.44 0.11 -3.76
C VAL A 421 31.02 0.67 -3.50
N VAL A 422 30.80 1.96 -3.74
CA VAL A 422 29.48 2.60 -3.58
C VAL A 422 29.11 3.34 -4.86
N LEU A 423 27.88 3.11 -5.32
CA LEU A 423 27.22 3.87 -6.36
C LEU A 423 26.06 4.66 -5.76
N PHE A 424 26.11 5.98 -5.87
CA PHE A 424 25.00 6.86 -5.50
C PHE A 424 24.11 7.15 -6.70
N ASN A 425 22.79 7.05 -6.50
CA ASN A 425 21.78 7.40 -7.48
C ASN A 425 20.63 8.16 -6.84
N GLY A 426 19.84 8.86 -7.66
CA GLY A 426 18.69 9.66 -7.23
C GLY A 426 19.00 11.13 -6.92
N GLY A 427 17.96 11.96 -7.04
CA GLY A 427 18.07 13.41 -6.91
C GLY A 427 18.49 13.92 -5.53
N PHE A 428 18.32 13.11 -4.49
CA PHE A 428 18.81 13.40 -3.14
C PHE A 428 20.33 13.68 -3.12
N PHE A 429 21.08 12.96 -3.91
CA PHE A 429 22.52 13.07 -4.01
C PHE A 429 23.04 14.18 -4.93
N ALA A 430 22.15 15.01 -5.49
CA ALA A 430 22.57 16.22 -6.20
C ALA A 430 23.32 17.19 -5.27
N ALA A 431 23.03 17.17 -3.96
CA ALA A 431 23.76 17.91 -2.95
C ALA A 431 25.03 17.14 -2.50
N PRO A 432 26.26 17.63 -2.81
CA PRO A 432 27.50 16.91 -2.49
C PRO A 432 27.68 16.61 -1.00
N VAL A 433 27.17 17.47 -0.13
CA VAL A 433 27.30 17.32 1.32
C VAL A 433 26.59 16.07 1.86
N LEU A 434 25.50 15.64 1.22
CA LEU A 434 24.76 14.43 1.59
C LEU A 434 25.55 13.16 1.21
N ARG A 435 26.18 13.15 0.03
CA ARG A 435 27.09 12.07 -0.38
C ARG A 435 28.27 11.96 0.56
N GLN A 436 28.92 13.07 0.85
CA GLN A 436 30.08 13.12 1.72
C GLN A 436 29.76 12.57 3.11
N ARG A 437 28.59 12.94 3.67
CA ARG A 437 28.14 12.42 4.98
C ARG A 437 28.00 10.90 5.01
N LEU A 438 27.41 10.29 3.97
CA LEU A 438 27.28 8.83 3.89
C LEU A 438 28.63 8.14 3.67
N ILE A 439 29.53 8.72 2.85
CA ILE A 439 30.89 8.19 2.66
C ILE A 439 31.65 8.15 3.99
N GLU A 440 31.61 9.25 4.75
CA GLU A 440 32.25 9.33 6.07
C GLU A 440 31.68 8.31 7.05
N LEU A 441 30.36 8.15 7.03
CA LEU A 441 29.69 7.20 7.91
C LEU A 441 30.08 5.74 7.56
N ILE A 442 29.93 5.34 6.30
CA ILE A 442 30.32 4.01 5.83
C ILE A 442 31.82 3.75 6.12
N SER A 443 32.67 4.74 5.87
CA SER A 443 34.09 4.65 6.20
C SER A 443 34.30 4.40 7.68
N SER A 444 33.57 5.10 8.56
CA SER A 444 33.69 4.92 10.01
C SER A 444 33.30 3.54 10.51
N TRP A 445 32.36 2.87 9.83
CA TRP A 445 31.90 1.52 10.19
C TRP A 445 32.90 0.42 9.88
N TYR A 446 33.74 0.61 8.87
CA TYR A 446 34.62 -0.45 8.34
C TYR A 446 36.12 -0.13 8.45
N ARG A 447 36.50 1.03 9.02
CA ARG A 447 37.90 1.29 9.37
C ARG A 447 38.34 0.38 10.48
N THR A 448 39.57 -0.16 10.32
CA THR A 448 40.18 -1.02 11.30
C THR A 448 41.53 -0.41 11.71
N PRO A 449 42.15 -0.85 12.83
CA PRO A 449 43.49 -0.41 13.19
C PRO A 449 44.55 -0.71 12.12
N GLN A 450 44.30 -1.70 11.26
CA GLN A 450 45.21 -2.07 10.14
C GLN A 450 44.93 -1.22 8.88
N GLN A 451 43.74 -0.66 8.76
CA GLN A 451 43.29 0.20 7.65
C GLN A 451 42.57 1.44 8.18
N PRO A 452 43.31 2.36 8.85
CA PRO A 452 42.66 3.53 9.49
C PRO A 452 42.10 4.55 8.50
N ASP A 453 42.66 4.59 7.29
CA ASP A 453 42.25 5.54 6.24
C ASP A 453 41.34 4.89 5.18
N TRP A 454 40.84 3.69 5.45
CA TRP A 454 39.95 3.01 4.49
C TRP A 454 38.72 3.82 4.18
N THR A 455 38.39 3.91 2.90
CA THR A 455 37.15 4.47 2.37
C THR A 455 36.67 3.61 1.19
N PRO A 456 35.34 3.48 0.98
CA PRO A 456 34.83 2.77 -0.18
C PRO A 456 35.21 3.56 -1.46
N TYR A 457 35.42 2.80 -2.56
CA TYR A 457 35.60 3.40 -3.87
C TYR A 457 34.22 3.90 -4.39
N ILE A 458 34.16 5.14 -4.87
CA ILE A 458 32.92 5.75 -5.32
C ILE A 458 32.83 5.66 -6.85
N LEU A 459 31.78 4.99 -7.34
CA LEU A 459 31.44 4.99 -8.76
C LEU A 459 30.74 6.29 -9.12
N ASP A 460 31.13 6.90 -10.22
CA ASP A 460 30.58 8.17 -10.66
C ASP A 460 29.57 8.02 -11.79
N ASN A 461 28.44 8.71 -11.66
CA ASN A 461 27.50 8.99 -12.73
C ASN A 461 27.40 10.49 -12.94
N ASP A 462 27.47 10.94 -14.20
CA ASP A 462 27.49 12.39 -14.51
C ASP A 462 26.14 13.06 -14.28
N ARG A 463 25.05 12.37 -14.58
CA ARG A 463 23.69 12.86 -14.58
C ARG A 463 22.80 11.83 -13.84
N LEU A 464 22.68 12.00 -12.53
CA LEU A 464 21.90 11.12 -11.66
C LEU A 464 20.41 11.08 -12.05
N ASP A 465 19.90 12.18 -12.60
CA ASP A 465 18.55 12.35 -13.10
C ASP A 465 18.26 11.62 -14.43
N LEU A 466 19.28 11.18 -15.15
CA LEU A 466 19.17 10.46 -16.42
C LEU A 466 19.74 9.04 -16.35
N ALA A 467 20.44 8.70 -15.28
CA ALA A 467 21.16 7.44 -15.17
C ALA A 467 20.20 6.24 -15.31
N VAL A 468 19.08 6.28 -14.64
CA VAL A 468 18.08 5.18 -14.64
C VAL A 468 17.52 4.96 -16.05
N ALA A 469 17.10 6.02 -16.76
CA ALA A 469 16.59 5.89 -18.13
C ALA A 469 17.67 5.37 -19.11
N ARG A 470 18.91 5.86 -18.99
CA ARG A 470 20.04 5.40 -19.82
C ARG A 470 20.35 3.93 -19.59
N GLY A 471 20.38 3.52 -18.30
CA GLY A 471 20.63 2.12 -17.96
C GLY A 471 19.50 1.20 -18.40
N ALA A 472 18.26 1.66 -18.36
CA ALA A 472 17.13 0.90 -18.88
C ALA A 472 17.23 0.67 -20.41
N ALA A 473 17.62 1.69 -21.18
CA ALA A 473 17.86 1.55 -22.62
C ALA A 473 19.03 0.58 -22.89
N TYR A 474 20.14 0.69 -22.14
CA TYR A 474 21.26 -0.25 -22.23
C TYR A 474 20.84 -1.68 -21.91
N PHE A 475 20.07 -1.89 -20.85
CA PHE A 475 19.55 -3.22 -20.48
C PHE A 475 18.70 -3.85 -21.60
N GLY A 476 17.91 -3.06 -22.30
CA GLY A 476 17.18 -3.57 -23.45
C GLY A 476 18.10 -4.10 -24.57
N MET A 477 19.29 -3.51 -24.76
CA MET A 477 20.32 -4.05 -25.66
C MET A 477 20.96 -5.33 -25.09
N VAL A 478 21.21 -5.38 -23.78
CA VAL A 478 21.70 -6.61 -23.11
C VAL A 478 20.73 -7.78 -23.31
N ARG A 479 19.41 -7.55 -23.27
CA ARG A 479 18.39 -8.56 -23.60
C ARG A 479 18.48 -9.08 -25.04
N ARG A 480 18.98 -8.27 -25.95
CA ARG A 480 19.26 -8.66 -27.34
C ARG A 480 20.62 -9.36 -27.53
N GLY A 481 21.34 -9.60 -26.45
CA GLY A 481 22.65 -10.27 -26.47
C GLY A 481 23.83 -9.32 -26.67
N GLU A 482 23.62 -8.00 -26.57
CA GLU A 482 24.66 -6.99 -26.75
C GLU A 482 25.01 -6.31 -25.41
N GLY A 483 26.29 -6.18 -25.09
CA GLY A 483 26.75 -5.52 -23.86
C GLY A 483 27.00 -6.49 -22.69
N VAL A 484 27.27 -5.92 -21.51
CA VAL A 484 27.61 -6.67 -20.29
C VAL A 484 26.34 -7.04 -19.53
N ARG A 485 26.09 -8.33 -19.38
CA ARG A 485 24.95 -8.83 -18.61
C ARG A 485 25.26 -8.88 -17.12
N ILE A 486 24.41 -8.25 -16.33
CA ILE A 486 24.33 -8.49 -14.89
C ILE A 486 23.42 -9.71 -14.72
N GLN A 487 23.92 -10.77 -14.07
CA GLN A 487 23.02 -11.84 -13.64
C GLN A 487 22.14 -11.28 -12.52
N ALA A 488 20.98 -10.85 -12.89
CA ALA A 488 19.96 -10.43 -11.96
C ALA A 488 19.30 -11.69 -11.42
N ASN A 489 19.79 -12.18 -10.32
CA ASN A 489 18.95 -12.97 -9.45
C ASN A 489 17.74 -12.10 -9.08
N LEU A 490 16.57 -12.71 -8.91
CA LEU A 490 15.43 -12.02 -8.31
C LEU A 490 15.88 -11.32 -7.03
N ALA A 491 15.34 -10.11 -6.79
CA ALA A 491 15.57 -9.42 -5.53
C ALA A 491 15.08 -10.23 -4.32
N ARG A 492 14.31 -11.28 -4.57
CA ARG A 492 13.57 -12.04 -3.57
C ARG A 492 13.41 -13.49 -4.02
N SER A 493 13.51 -14.42 -3.07
CA SER A 493 13.00 -15.78 -3.23
C SER A 493 11.58 -15.86 -2.71
N TYR A 494 10.72 -16.62 -3.37
CA TYR A 494 9.32 -16.77 -3.02
C TYR A 494 9.03 -18.19 -2.55
N TYR A 495 8.20 -18.28 -1.53
CA TYR A 495 7.90 -19.52 -0.84
C TYR A 495 6.41 -19.70 -0.65
N ILE A 496 5.97 -20.95 -0.57
CA ILE A 496 4.61 -21.33 -0.21
C ILE A 496 4.62 -22.06 1.13
N GLY A 497 3.74 -21.68 2.04
CA GLY A 497 3.57 -22.35 3.32
C GLY A 497 2.98 -23.75 3.13
N ILE A 498 3.49 -24.70 3.88
CA ILE A 498 3.01 -26.08 3.95
C ILE A 498 2.56 -26.41 5.37
N GLU A 499 1.58 -27.29 5.49
CA GLU A 499 1.18 -27.83 6.79
C GLU A 499 2.26 -28.76 7.31
N SER A 500 2.98 -28.34 8.32
CA SER A 500 4.05 -29.10 8.98
C SER A 500 4.25 -28.65 10.42
N ASP A 501 4.76 -29.51 11.25
CA ASP A 501 5.17 -29.19 12.62
C ASP A 501 6.68 -29.51 12.79
N PRO A 502 7.58 -28.50 12.96
CA PRO A 502 7.30 -27.05 13.03
C PRO A 502 6.85 -26.44 11.66
N PRO A 503 6.19 -25.27 11.66
CA PRO A 503 5.74 -24.60 10.45
C PRO A 503 6.89 -24.37 9.47
N ALA A 504 6.68 -24.77 8.20
CA ALA A 504 7.68 -24.69 7.15
C ALA A 504 7.12 -24.14 5.85
N VAL A 505 8.04 -23.73 4.98
CA VAL A 505 7.74 -23.25 3.62
C VAL A 505 8.56 -24.00 2.59
N VAL A 506 8.02 -24.11 1.38
CA VAL A 506 8.74 -24.65 0.21
C VAL A 506 9.14 -23.49 -0.70
N CYS A 507 10.41 -23.44 -1.10
CA CYS A 507 10.88 -22.48 -2.09
C CYS A 507 10.20 -22.75 -3.44
N LEU A 508 9.38 -21.80 -3.89
CA LEU A 508 8.70 -21.84 -5.19
C LEU A 508 9.60 -21.31 -6.30
N VAL A 509 10.02 -20.05 -6.15
CA VAL A 509 10.85 -19.35 -7.11
C VAL A 509 12.12 -18.92 -6.39
N PRO A 510 13.26 -19.53 -6.70
CA PRO A 510 14.53 -19.18 -6.11
C PRO A 510 14.99 -17.78 -6.56
N GLY A 511 15.82 -17.14 -5.75
CA GLY A 511 16.44 -15.86 -6.13
C GLY A 511 17.29 -15.94 -7.40
N SER A 512 17.67 -17.15 -7.84
CA SER A 512 18.42 -17.38 -9.10
C SER A 512 17.53 -17.46 -10.34
N ALA A 513 16.21 -17.45 -10.20
CA ALA A 513 15.29 -17.55 -11.34
C ALA A 513 15.36 -16.32 -12.24
N GLU A 514 15.26 -16.55 -13.54
CA GLU A 514 15.24 -15.48 -14.55
C GLU A 514 13.81 -15.13 -14.98
N PRO A 515 13.54 -13.86 -15.36
CA PRO A 515 12.25 -13.50 -15.95
C PRO A 515 11.91 -14.38 -17.16
N GLY A 516 10.66 -14.82 -17.24
CA GLY A 516 10.17 -15.77 -18.24
C GLY A 516 10.43 -17.25 -17.90
N GLN A 517 11.22 -17.54 -16.88
CA GLN A 517 11.55 -18.92 -16.49
C GLN A 517 10.36 -19.59 -15.79
N THR A 518 10.00 -20.79 -16.27
CA THR A 518 9.11 -21.70 -15.56
C THR A 518 9.93 -22.57 -14.61
N VAL A 519 9.48 -22.63 -13.37
CA VAL A 519 10.11 -23.42 -12.31
C VAL A 519 9.15 -24.57 -11.96
N ASP A 520 9.55 -25.77 -12.25
CA ASP A 520 8.80 -27.00 -11.96
C ASP A 520 9.40 -27.71 -10.74
N MET A 521 8.55 -28.35 -9.95
CA MET A 521 8.93 -29.17 -8.80
C MET A 521 8.48 -30.62 -9.02
N PRO A 522 9.10 -31.35 -9.95
CA PRO A 522 8.63 -32.67 -10.36
C PRO A 522 8.69 -33.73 -9.24
N GLU A 523 9.62 -33.55 -8.29
CA GLU A 523 9.82 -34.48 -7.18
C GLU A 523 8.89 -34.22 -5.99
N ARG A 524 8.14 -33.10 -5.99
CA ARG A 524 7.24 -32.73 -4.90
C ARG A 524 5.77 -32.92 -5.31
N VAL A 525 5.09 -33.77 -4.58
CA VAL A 525 3.65 -33.99 -4.71
C VAL A 525 2.97 -33.47 -3.45
N PHE A 526 1.97 -32.62 -3.63
CA PHE A 526 1.18 -32.05 -2.55
C PHE A 526 -0.23 -32.65 -2.58
N ARG A 527 -0.86 -32.76 -1.43
CA ARG A 527 -2.26 -33.15 -1.32
C ARG A 527 -3.12 -31.89 -1.16
N LEU A 528 -4.08 -31.72 -2.01
CA LEU A 528 -4.91 -30.54 -2.09
C LEU A 528 -6.40 -30.89 -2.02
N LEU A 529 -7.14 -30.19 -1.16
CA LEU A 529 -8.60 -30.33 -1.09
C LEU A 529 -9.24 -29.68 -2.32
N VAL A 530 -10.19 -30.37 -2.96
CA VAL A 530 -10.95 -29.83 -4.06
C VAL A 530 -12.40 -29.62 -3.66
N SER A 531 -13.05 -28.62 -4.27
CA SER A 531 -14.40 -28.16 -3.94
C SER A 531 -14.53 -27.47 -2.59
N GLU A 532 -13.44 -27.32 -1.86
CA GLU A 532 -13.33 -26.54 -0.64
C GLU A 532 -12.34 -25.38 -0.88
N PRO A 533 -12.44 -24.30 -0.10
CA PRO A 533 -11.48 -23.21 -0.16
C PRO A 533 -10.10 -23.69 0.31
N VAL A 534 -9.09 -23.40 -0.49
CA VAL A 534 -7.69 -23.65 -0.14
C VAL A 534 -6.96 -22.32 -0.08
N GLU A 535 -6.19 -22.15 0.97
CA GLU A 535 -5.27 -21.03 1.11
C GLU A 535 -3.84 -21.51 0.90
N PHE A 536 -3.10 -20.72 0.15
CA PHE A 536 -1.67 -20.90 -0.04
C PHE A 536 -0.98 -19.72 0.62
N PRO A 537 -0.49 -19.86 1.86
CA PRO A 537 0.30 -18.83 2.51
C PRO A 537 1.57 -18.59 1.71
N LEU A 538 1.82 -17.36 1.33
CA LEU A 538 3.01 -16.99 0.60
C LEU A 538 3.98 -16.24 1.49
N TRP A 539 5.26 -16.47 1.23
CA TRP A 539 6.35 -15.82 1.92
C TRP A 539 7.39 -15.35 0.93
N VAL A 540 8.09 -14.30 1.30
CA VAL A 540 9.15 -13.73 0.50
C VAL A 540 10.38 -13.50 1.36
N SER A 541 11.56 -13.71 0.79
CA SER A 541 12.83 -13.38 1.44
C SER A 541 13.74 -12.64 0.49
N SER A 542 14.22 -11.49 0.90
CA SER A 542 15.31 -10.76 0.24
C SER A 542 16.68 -11.22 0.69
N VAL A 543 16.75 -12.06 1.72
CA VAL A 543 17.99 -12.55 2.35
C VAL A 543 18.34 -13.95 1.86
N ARG A 544 17.36 -14.83 1.71
CA ARG A 544 17.53 -16.24 1.34
C ARG A 544 17.45 -16.45 -0.19
N LEU A 545 18.38 -15.86 -0.93
CA LEU A 545 18.37 -15.89 -2.40
C LEU A 545 19.00 -17.14 -3.03
N ILE A 546 19.56 -18.04 -2.21
CA ILE A 546 20.27 -19.24 -2.67
C ILE A 546 19.49 -20.54 -2.50
N ASP A 547 18.34 -20.50 -1.81
CA ASP A 547 17.49 -21.68 -1.68
C ASP A 547 17.07 -22.14 -3.08
N ARG A 548 16.95 -23.44 -3.27
CA ARG A 548 16.58 -24.05 -4.56
C ARG A 548 15.09 -24.32 -4.59
N SER A 549 14.51 -24.33 -5.78
CA SER A 549 13.12 -24.72 -5.94
C SER A 549 12.87 -26.12 -5.35
N GLY A 550 11.82 -26.24 -4.51
CA GLY A 550 11.50 -27.47 -3.80
C GLY A 550 12.20 -27.64 -2.44
N ASP A 551 13.13 -26.74 -2.04
CA ASP A 551 13.73 -26.78 -0.71
C ASP A 551 12.67 -26.48 0.36
N VAL A 552 12.62 -27.32 1.39
CA VAL A 552 11.74 -27.14 2.55
C VAL A 552 12.56 -26.48 3.66
N VAL A 553 12.13 -25.31 4.10
CA VAL A 553 12.83 -24.54 5.12
C VAL A 553 11.87 -24.10 6.24
N PRO A 554 12.32 -24.03 7.50
CA PRO A 554 11.48 -23.53 8.58
C PRO A 554 11.18 -22.03 8.38
N ILE A 555 10.02 -21.59 8.86
CA ILE A 555 9.65 -20.16 8.83
C ILE A 555 10.50 -19.39 9.83
N ASP A 556 11.35 -18.50 9.31
CA ASP A 556 12.12 -17.54 10.09
C ASP A 556 11.64 -16.11 9.78
N ARG A 557 10.97 -15.49 10.73
CA ARG A 557 10.38 -14.15 10.57
C ARG A 557 11.42 -13.03 10.52
N ASP A 558 12.65 -13.27 10.93
CA ASP A 558 13.74 -12.31 10.80
C ASP A 558 14.30 -12.30 9.36
N GLN A 559 14.11 -13.39 8.62
CA GLN A 559 14.60 -13.58 7.25
C GLN A 559 13.49 -13.59 6.19
N MET A 560 12.25 -13.80 6.59
CA MET A 560 11.09 -13.94 5.69
C MET A 560 9.94 -13.03 6.11
N SER A 561 9.32 -12.42 5.12
CA SER A 561 8.10 -11.63 5.30
C SER A 561 6.91 -12.32 4.65
N PRO A 562 5.73 -12.35 5.29
CA PRO A 562 4.54 -12.88 4.68
C PRO A 562 4.07 -11.98 3.53
N LEU A 563 3.57 -12.61 2.47
CA LEU A 563 2.82 -11.96 1.39
C LEU A 563 1.33 -12.24 1.56
N PRO A 564 0.44 -11.45 0.91
CA PRO A 564 -0.95 -11.81 0.81
C PRO A 564 -1.09 -13.24 0.28
N PRO A 565 -1.83 -14.12 0.98
CA PRO A 565 -1.96 -15.50 0.56
C PRO A 565 -2.80 -15.60 -0.71
N ILE A 566 -2.50 -16.59 -1.55
CA ILE A 566 -3.38 -16.94 -2.66
C ILE A 566 -4.53 -17.79 -2.11
N ARG A 567 -5.76 -17.38 -2.42
CA ARG A 567 -6.97 -18.04 -1.99
C ARG A 567 -7.78 -18.47 -3.21
N THR A 568 -8.13 -19.72 -3.28
CA THR A 568 -8.91 -20.22 -4.40
C THR A 568 -9.79 -21.40 -4.00
N VAL A 569 -10.85 -21.61 -4.77
CA VAL A 569 -11.66 -22.83 -4.68
C VAL A 569 -11.41 -23.62 -5.95
N LEU A 570 -10.75 -24.73 -5.82
CA LEU A 570 -10.51 -25.64 -6.96
C LEU A 570 -11.81 -26.34 -7.33
N ARG A 571 -12.48 -25.85 -8.39
CA ARG A 571 -13.76 -26.39 -8.83
C ARG A 571 -13.58 -27.69 -9.59
N THR A 572 -14.30 -28.71 -9.17
CA THR A 572 -14.48 -29.95 -9.93
C THR A 572 -15.79 -29.92 -10.73
N ARG A 573 -15.90 -30.76 -11.77
CA ARG A 573 -17.10 -30.81 -12.60
C ARG A 573 -18.34 -31.37 -11.88
N SER A 574 -18.17 -32.00 -10.72
CA SER A 574 -19.24 -32.57 -9.93
C SER A 574 -19.03 -32.26 -8.43
N ARG A 575 -20.03 -31.72 -7.75
CA ARG A 575 -20.05 -31.54 -6.26
C ARG A 575 -19.86 -32.86 -5.48
N ARG A 576 -19.93 -34.02 -6.13
CA ARG A 576 -19.71 -35.30 -5.49
C ARG A 576 -18.26 -35.76 -5.42
N GLU A 577 -17.35 -35.04 -6.07
CA GLU A 577 -15.90 -35.28 -6.01
C GLU A 577 -15.23 -34.40 -4.91
N ALA A 578 -15.82 -34.33 -3.74
CA ALA A 578 -15.14 -33.74 -2.57
C ALA A 578 -14.07 -34.74 -2.09
N GLY A 579 -12.84 -34.31 -2.04
CA GLY A 579 -11.73 -35.17 -1.62
C GLY A 579 -10.38 -34.50 -1.84
N THR A 580 -9.34 -35.21 -1.40
CA THR A 580 -7.95 -34.76 -1.56
C THR A 580 -7.40 -35.29 -2.88
N ILE A 581 -6.85 -34.40 -3.72
CA ILE A 581 -6.18 -34.76 -4.98
C ILE A 581 -4.67 -34.53 -4.81
N ALA A 582 -3.88 -35.46 -5.38
CA ALA A 582 -2.45 -35.29 -5.51
C ALA A 582 -2.15 -34.31 -6.65
N VAL A 583 -1.41 -33.22 -6.35
CA VAL A 583 -1.06 -32.18 -7.31
C VAL A 583 0.43 -31.86 -7.29
N ARG A 584 0.92 -31.38 -8.42
CA ARG A 584 2.23 -30.71 -8.53
C ARG A 584 2.04 -29.21 -8.65
N LEU A 585 2.90 -28.48 -8.00
CA LEU A 585 2.95 -27.01 -8.07
C LEU A 585 3.92 -26.60 -9.17
N HIS A 586 3.56 -25.57 -9.89
CA HIS A 586 4.36 -24.91 -10.92
C HIS A 586 4.36 -23.42 -10.66
N ALA A 587 5.49 -22.81 -10.86
CA ALA A 587 5.65 -21.38 -10.77
C ALA A 587 6.30 -20.85 -12.05
N ARG A 588 5.90 -19.68 -12.51
CA ARG A 588 6.56 -18.95 -13.59
C ARG A 588 6.81 -17.53 -13.14
N LEU A 589 8.06 -17.13 -13.27
CA LEU A 589 8.39 -15.72 -13.17
C LEU A 589 8.07 -15.07 -14.51
N THR A 590 7.12 -14.13 -14.51
CA THR A 590 6.75 -13.43 -15.75
C THR A 590 7.87 -12.47 -16.19
N GLU A 591 7.83 -12.03 -17.44
CA GLU A 591 8.75 -11.01 -17.97
C GLU A 591 8.67 -9.66 -17.21
N ILE A 592 7.56 -9.41 -16.54
CA ILE A 592 7.34 -8.21 -15.74
C ILE A 592 7.71 -8.39 -14.25
N GLY A 593 8.30 -9.56 -13.90
CA GLY A 593 8.76 -9.84 -12.54
C GLY A 593 7.66 -10.23 -11.55
N THR A 594 6.43 -10.52 -12.00
CA THR A 594 5.35 -11.08 -11.18
C THR A 594 5.38 -12.60 -11.23
N ILE A 595 4.74 -13.26 -10.25
CA ILE A 595 4.71 -14.71 -10.18
C ILE A 595 3.35 -15.22 -10.66
N GLU A 596 3.37 -16.11 -11.64
CA GLU A 596 2.23 -16.95 -11.99
C GLU A 596 2.38 -18.30 -11.30
N LEU A 597 1.33 -18.72 -10.61
CA LEU A 597 1.26 -20.02 -9.94
C LEU A 597 0.11 -20.85 -10.52
N TRP A 598 0.37 -22.13 -10.72
CA TRP A 598 -0.67 -23.09 -11.03
C TRP A 598 -0.34 -24.46 -10.44
N CYS A 599 -1.35 -25.30 -10.31
CA CYS A 599 -1.16 -26.69 -9.93
C CYS A 599 -1.76 -27.61 -10.98
N SER A 600 -1.14 -28.76 -11.20
CA SER A 600 -1.63 -29.83 -12.07
C SER A 600 -1.87 -31.10 -11.26
N ALA A 601 -2.96 -31.81 -11.55
CA ALA A 601 -3.22 -33.11 -10.95
C ALA A 601 -2.18 -34.14 -11.43
N VAL A 602 -1.75 -35.04 -10.53
CA VAL A 602 -0.76 -36.08 -10.88
C VAL A 602 -1.36 -37.13 -11.79
N ASP A 603 -2.62 -37.52 -11.54
CA ASP A 603 -3.29 -38.64 -12.17
C ASP A 603 -4.32 -38.24 -13.24
N GLN A 604 -4.49 -36.98 -13.54
CA GLN A 604 -5.50 -36.43 -14.44
C GLN A 604 -4.94 -35.26 -15.24
N ASP A 605 -5.39 -35.10 -16.47
CA ASP A 605 -5.07 -33.93 -17.31
C ASP A 605 -5.93 -32.71 -16.87
N ARG A 606 -5.69 -32.22 -15.67
CA ARG A 606 -6.35 -31.04 -15.10
C ARG A 606 -5.32 -30.13 -14.47
N SER A 607 -5.46 -28.84 -14.74
CA SER A 607 -4.66 -27.78 -14.12
C SER A 607 -5.55 -26.66 -13.61
N TRP A 608 -5.12 -26.00 -12.54
CA TRP A 608 -5.79 -24.86 -11.93
C TRP A 608 -4.79 -23.72 -11.76
N ARG A 609 -5.13 -22.57 -12.30
CA ARG A 609 -4.34 -21.35 -12.13
C ARG A 609 -4.66 -20.74 -10.77
N LEU A 610 -3.61 -20.41 -10.01
CA LEU A 610 -3.69 -19.75 -8.72
C LEU A 610 -3.40 -18.27 -8.98
N GLN A 611 -4.41 -17.41 -8.83
CA GLN A 611 -4.26 -15.98 -9.09
C GLN A 611 -4.20 -15.20 -7.79
N PHE A 612 -3.31 -14.20 -7.73
CA PHE A 612 -3.38 -13.16 -6.71
C PHE A 612 -4.67 -12.35 -6.90
N ASP A 613 -5.40 -12.12 -5.83
CA ASP A 613 -6.50 -11.17 -5.87
C ASP A 613 -5.97 -9.78 -5.56
N VAL A 614 -5.70 -9.01 -6.61
CA VAL A 614 -5.24 -7.61 -6.51
C VAL A 614 -6.22 -6.76 -5.71
N ARG A 615 -7.51 -7.09 -5.73
CA ARG A 615 -8.55 -6.36 -5.00
C ARG A 615 -8.51 -6.63 -3.49
N SER A 616 -8.23 -7.86 -3.08
CA SER A 616 -8.12 -8.20 -1.65
C SER A 616 -6.88 -7.60 -1.00
N ALA A 617 -5.83 -7.40 -1.76
CA ALA A 617 -4.58 -6.79 -1.28
C ALA A 617 -4.63 -5.25 -1.21
N THR A 618 -5.62 -4.59 -1.85
CA THR A 618 -5.88 -3.16 -1.68
C THR A 618 -6.74 -2.86 -0.44
N GLN A 619 -7.31 -3.88 0.18
CA GLN A 619 -8.11 -3.75 1.40
C GLN A 619 -7.26 -3.98 2.66
N THR A 620 -6.38 -3.05 2.99
CA THR A 620 -5.68 -2.91 4.27
C THR A 620 -4.56 -3.90 4.63
N GLU A 621 -3.51 -3.40 5.28
CA GLU A 621 -2.44 -4.17 5.95
C GLU A 621 -2.96 -5.17 7.02
N VAL A 622 -4.20 -5.05 7.44
CA VAL A 622 -4.89 -5.94 8.36
C VAL A 622 -4.88 -7.39 7.85
N ALA A 623 -4.94 -7.61 6.53
CA ALA A 623 -4.87 -8.95 5.97
C ALA A 623 -3.47 -9.59 6.03
N ALA A 624 -2.39 -8.81 6.00
CA ALA A 624 -1.02 -9.33 5.95
C ALA A 624 -0.45 -9.69 7.35
N ARG A 625 -1.03 -9.16 8.44
CA ARG A 625 -0.55 -9.37 9.82
C ARG A 625 -1.25 -10.48 10.59
N GLN A 626 -2.12 -11.26 9.96
CA GLN A 626 -3.10 -12.14 10.60
C GLN A 626 -2.61 -13.53 11.00
N THR A 627 -1.38 -13.89 10.74
CA THR A 627 -0.86 -15.25 11.03
C THR A 627 -0.63 -15.57 12.50
N THR A 628 -0.75 -14.62 13.43
CA THR A 628 -0.59 -14.87 14.88
C THR A 628 -1.87 -15.41 15.55
N GLY A 629 -3.05 -15.23 14.96
CA GLY A 629 -4.31 -15.72 15.53
C GLY A 629 -4.58 -17.21 15.27
N GLU A 630 -3.88 -17.82 14.33
CA GLU A 630 -4.07 -19.23 13.99
C GLU A 630 -3.42 -20.20 14.99
N ALA A 631 -2.40 -19.75 15.74
CA ALA A 631 -1.68 -20.57 16.72
C ALA A 631 -2.38 -20.70 18.08
N GLU A 632 -3.37 -19.86 18.40
CA GLU A 632 -4.05 -19.85 19.69
C GLU A 632 -5.50 -20.29 19.57
N GLY A 633 -5.84 -21.49 20.01
CA GLY A 633 -7.20 -21.89 20.27
C GLY A 633 -7.74 -23.10 19.52
N PHE A 634 -6.94 -24.11 19.33
CA PHE A 634 -7.43 -25.41 18.87
C PHE A 634 -8.37 -26.02 19.91
N VAL A 635 -9.54 -26.44 19.48
CA VAL A 635 -10.44 -27.31 20.24
C VAL A 635 -10.18 -28.73 19.75
N ASP A 636 -10.02 -29.68 20.68
CA ASP A 636 -9.83 -31.08 20.35
C ASP A 636 -11.02 -31.64 19.54
N GLU A 637 -10.80 -32.63 18.73
CA GLU A 637 -11.80 -33.19 17.84
C GLU A 637 -13.01 -33.79 18.57
N GLU A 638 -12.83 -34.31 19.79
CA GLU A 638 -13.91 -34.83 20.59
C GLU A 638 -14.87 -33.70 21.04
N THR A 639 -14.31 -32.55 21.42
CA THR A 639 -15.11 -31.35 21.77
C THR A 639 -15.79 -30.77 20.53
N TRP A 640 -15.11 -30.76 19.38
CA TRP A 640 -15.73 -30.39 18.11
C TRP A 640 -16.90 -31.32 17.74
N ASP A 641 -16.74 -32.65 17.85
CA ASP A 641 -17.80 -33.59 17.54
C ASP A 641 -19.05 -33.40 18.43
N ARG A 642 -18.85 -33.06 19.71
CA ARG A 642 -19.97 -32.72 20.62
C ARG A 642 -20.67 -31.44 20.13
N CYS A 643 -19.95 -30.41 19.72
CA CYS A 643 -20.53 -29.18 19.17
C CYS A 643 -21.28 -29.46 17.86
N ARG A 644 -20.70 -30.29 16.98
CA ARG A 644 -21.29 -30.70 15.70
C ARG A 644 -22.62 -31.43 15.92
N LEU A 645 -22.71 -32.31 16.92
CA LEU A 645 -23.94 -32.98 17.31
C LEU A 645 -25.02 -32.01 17.78
N CYS A 646 -24.65 -31.00 18.62
CA CYS A 646 -25.58 -29.96 19.09
C CYS A 646 -26.17 -29.17 17.91
N LEU A 647 -25.35 -28.75 16.92
CA LEU A 647 -25.79 -28.03 15.73
C LEU A 647 -26.68 -28.89 14.84
N SER A 648 -26.29 -30.16 14.63
CA SER A 648 -27.05 -31.11 13.82
C SER A 648 -28.41 -31.46 14.44
N ASP A 649 -28.50 -31.56 15.77
CA ASP A 649 -29.77 -31.86 16.42
C ASP A 649 -30.78 -30.72 16.31
N VAL A 650 -30.33 -29.49 16.08
CA VAL A 650 -31.22 -28.35 15.81
C VAL A 650 -31.54 -28.25 14.31
N PHE A 651 -30.54 -28.31 13.44
CA PHE A 651 -30.72 -27.92 12.02
C PHE A 651 -30.81 -29.07 11.04
N SER A 652 -30.47 -30.32 11.40
CA SER A 652 -30.70 -31.47 10.48
C SER A 652 -32.17 -31.81 10.35
N GLN A 653 -32.58 -32.46 9.28
CA GLN A 653 -33.99 -32.84 9.01
C GLN A 653 -34.61 -33.65 10.14
N GLY A 654 -33.85 -34.50 10.82
CA GLY A 654 -34.30 -35.33 11.96
C GLY A 654 -34.09 -34.70 13.33
N GLY A 655 -33.52 -33.50 13.38
CA GLY A 655 -33.18 -32.85 14.64
C GLY A 655 -34.40 -32.43 15.48
N LYS A 656 -34.34 -32.65 16.77
CA LYS A 656 -35.45 -32.46 17.74
C LYS A 656 -35.19 -31.31 18.70
N ALA A 657 -33.95 -30.83 18.83
CA ALA A 657 -33.61 -29.76 19.78
C ALA A 657 -34.19 -28.41 19.36
N ARG A 658 -34.54 -27.59 20.33
CA ARG A 658 -35.09 -26.25 20.11
C ARG A 658 -33.98 -25.23 19.86
N PRO A 659 -34.13 -24.31 18.88
CA PRO A 659 -33.10 -23.33 18.57
C PRO A 659 -32.75 -22.38 19.71
N GLU A 660 -33.68 -22.13 20.65
CA GLU A 660 -33.47 -21.26 21.84
C GLU A 660 -32.41 -21.86 22.80
N SER A 661 -32.34 -23.18 22.91
CA SER A 661 -31.42 -23.86 23.83
C SER A 661 -30.00 -24.01 23.26
N LEU A 662 -29.79 -23.82 21.96
CA LEU A 662 -28.54 -24.13 21.27
C LEU A 662 -27.32 -23.44 21.88
N ILE A 663 -27.39 -22.13 22.13
CA ILE A 663 -26.24 -21.37 22.64
C ILE A 663 -25.85 -21.88 24.04
N LYS A 664 -26.86 -22.22 24.87
CA LYS A 664 -26.60 -22.79 26.19
C LYS A 664 -25.91 -24.15 26.06
N SER A 665 -26.41 -25.03 25.20
CA SER A 665 -25.84 -26.37 24.98
C SER A 665 -24.39 -26.24 24.45
N LEU A 666 -24.12 -25.37 23.48
CA LEU A 666 -22.75 -25.13 22.98
C LEU A 666 -21.83 -24.58 24.08
N THR A 667 -22.29 -23.65 24.92
CA THR A 667 -21.53 -23.10 26.04
C THR A 667 -21.17 -24.17 27.09
N GLU A 668 -22.11 -25.10 27.36
CA GLU A 668 -21.90 -26.22 28.26
C GLU A 668 -20.87 -27.22 27.71
N GLN A 669 -20.91 -27.52 26.38
CA GLN A 669 -19.95 -28.43 25.76
C GLN A 669 -18.54 -27.82 25.68
N LEU A 670 -18.44 -26.53 25.41
CA LEU A 670 -17.17 -25.81 25.31
C LEU A 670 -16.59 -25.41 26.68
N GLN A 671 -17.41 -25.45 27.75
CA GLN A 671 -17.04 -25.01 29.10
C GLN A 671 -16.42 -23.59 29.11
N MET A 672 -16.79 -22.75 28.16
CA MET A 672 -16.34 -21.37 28.07
C MET A 672 -17.46 -20.44 27.58
N PRO A 673 -17.51 -19.17 28.06
CA PRO A 673 -18.53 -18.22 27.65
C PRO A 673 -18.40 -17.90 26.15
N ARG A 674 -19.53 -17.58 25.51
CA ARG A 674 -19.64 -17.34 24.08
C ARG A 674 -18.61 -16.32 23.51
N GLN A 675 -18.26 -15.32 24.33
CA GLN A 675 -17.30 -14.28 23.94
C GLN A 675 -15.86 -14.81 23.83
N GLN A 676 -15.57 -15.95 24.37
CA GLN A 676 -14.25 -16.56 24.42
C GLN A 676 -14.08 -17.70 23.40
N TRP A 677 -15.09 -17.98 22.57
CA TRP A 677 -15.00 -19.04 21.58
C TRP A 677 -13.90 -18.69 20.55
N PRO A 678 -12.96 -19.61 20.32
CA PRO A 678 -11.81 -19.35 19.42
C PRO A 678 -12.24 -19.22 17.97
N THR A 679 -11.52 -18.39 17.22
CA THR A 679 -11.82 -18.09 15.82
C THR A 679 -11.85 -19.33 14.93
N PRO A 680 -10.89 -20.28 15.00
CA PRO A 680 -10.93 -21.48 14.17
C PRO A 680 -12.19 -22.32 14.41
N LEU A 681 -12.60 -22.50 15.68
CA LEU A 681 -13.85 -23.18 16.03
C LEU A 681 -15.07 -22.47 15.42
N LEU A 682 -15.11 -21.14 15.49
CA LEU A 682 -16.20 -20.35 14.92
C LEU A 682 -16.30 -20.52 13.40
N ARG A 683 -15.18 -20.60 12.69
CA ARG A 683 -15.19 -20.83 11.23
C ARG A 683 -15.65 -22.25 10.87
N ARG A 684 -15.24 -23.26 11.62
CA ARG A 684 -15.79 -24.63 11.49
C ARG A 684 -17.31 -24.67 11.76
N MET A 685 -17.80 -23.94 12.78
CA MET A 685 -19.24 -23.80 13.03
C MET A 685 -19.96 -23.13 11.85
N TRP A 686 -19.38 -22.10 11.24
CA TRP A 686 -19.93 -21.40 10.09
C TRP A 686 -20.09 -22.35 8.89
N GLU A 687 -19.07 -23.17 8.59
CA GLU A 687 -19.10 -24.17 7.52
C GLU A 687 -20.22 -25.18 7.72
N LEU A 688 -20.29 -25.75 8.93
CA LEU A 688 -21.35 -26.69 9.27
C LEU A 688 -22.76 -26.07 9.20
N LEU A 689 -22.90 -24.79 9.58
CA LEU A 689 -24.18 -24.09 9.47
C LEU A 689 -24.63 -23.94 8.00
N LEU A 690 -23.69 -23.71 7.06
CA LEU A 690 -24.03 -23.67 5.63
C LEU A 690 -24.44 -25.04 5.12
N ASP A 691 -23.76 -26.12 5.53
CA ASP A 691 -24.15 -27.49 5.17
C ASP A 691 -25.55 -27.84 5.69
N LEU A 692 -25.90 -27.29 6.85
CA LEU A 692 -27.21 -27.46 7.48
C LEU A 692 -28.24 -26.38 7.09
N GLU A 693 -27.99 -25.60 6.03
CA GLU A 693 -28.84 -24.48 5.59
C GLU A 693 -30.33 -24.85 5.47
N ALA A 694 -30.63 -26.05 5.02
CA ALA A 694 -32.01 -26.54 4.89
C ALA A 694 -32.80 -26.46 6.22
N GLY A 695 -32.14 -26.62 7.36
CA GLY A 695 -32.73 -26.60 8.68
C GLY A 695 -33.33 -25.26 9.09
N ARG A 696 -32.89 -24.14 8.51
CA ARG A 696 -33.43 -22.81 8.78
C ARG A 696 -34.90 -22.68 8.37
N ARG A 697 -35.34 -23.49 7.41
CA ARG A 697 -36.71 -23.46 6.87
C ARG A 697 -37.77 -24.04 7.81
N LYS A 698 -37.38 -24.69 8.92
CA LYS A 698 -38.31 -25.36 9.83
C LYS A 698 -39.28 -24.40 10.52
N SER A 699 -38.79 -23.24 10.97
CA SER A 699 -39.60 -22.19 11.61
C SER A 699 -38.85 -20.83 11.61
N VAL A 700 -39.56 -19.77 11.99
CA VAL A 700 -39.03 -18.41 12.21
C VAL A 700 -37.87 -18.42 13.21
N GLU A 701 -38.01 -19.18 14.30
CA GLU A 701 -37.01 -19.28 15.36
C GLU A 701 -35.74 -20.00 14.87
N HIS A 702 -35.91 -21.04 14.03
CA HIS A 702 -34.76 -21.71 13.41
C HIS A 702 -34.02 -20.78 12.48
N GLU A 703 -34.71 -20.04 11.60
CA GLU A 703 -34.04 -19.11 10.68
C GLU A 703 -33.37 -17.96 11.43
N ALA A 704 -34.05 -17.37 12.43
CA ALA A 704 -33.47 -16.30 13.21
C ALA A 704 -32.20 -16.77 13.96
N ARG A 705 -32.23 -17.99 14.56
CA ARG A 705 -31.07 -18.54 15.25
C ARG A 705 -29.94 -18.88 14.31
N TRP A 706 -30.26 -19.45 13.14
CA TRP A 706 -29.28 -19.78 12.11
C TRP A 706 -28.56 -18.52 11.62
N VAL A 707 -29.31 -17.46 11.26
CA VAL A 707 -28.76 -16.17 10.83
C VAL A 707 -27.91 -15.54 11.92
N ASN A 708 -28.39 -15.53 13.18
CA ASN A 708 -27.66 -15.00 14.32
C ASN A 708 -26.31 -15.69 14.50
N LEU A 709 -26.31 -17.04 14.48
CA LEU A 709 -25.10 -17.82 14.73
C LEU A 709 -24.13 -17.74 13.54
N LEU A 710 -24.65 -17.69 12.31
CA LEU A 710 -23.83 -17.55 11.10
C LEU A 710 -23.04 -16.23 11.14
N GLY A 711 -23.70 -15.11 11.43
CA GLY A 711 -23.02 -13.82 11.57
C GLY A 711 -22.06 -13.77 12.76
N PHE A 712 -22.42 -14.40 13.88
CA PHE A 712 -21.54 -14.49 15.05
C PHE A 712 -20.28 -15.30 14.76
N ALA A 713 -20.42 -16.41 14.04
CA ALA A 713 -19.31 -17.30 13.69
C ALA A 713 -18.35 -16.69 12.65
N LEU A 714 -18.83 -15.75 11.82
CA LEU A 714 -18.03 -15.14 10.75
C LEU A 714 -17.45 -13.76 11.12
N ARG A 715 -17.90 -13.14 12.24
CA ARG A 715 -17.39 -11.82 12.63
C ARG A 715 -15.87 -11.80 12.80
N PRO A 716 -15.18 -10.73 12.43
CA PRO A 716 -15.64 -9.47 11.81
C PRO A 716 -15.84 -9.52 10.30
N GLY A 717 -15.80 -10.69 9.68
CA GLY A 717 -15.88 -10.90 8.23
C GLY A 717 -14.52 -10.93 7.54
N TYR A 718 -13.45 -10.81 8.30
CA TYR A 718 -12.06 -10.88 7.86
C TYR A 718 -11.22 -11.45 9.00
N GLY A 719 -9.98 -11.78 8.75
CA GLY A 719 -9.03 -12.12 9.81
C GLY A 719 -8.53 -13.54 9.77
N LEU A 720 -9.23 -14.44 9.11
CA LEU A 720 -8.72 -15.77 8.79
C LEU A 720 -8.74 -16.01 7.29
N ALA A 721 -7.95 -16.98 6.91
CA ALA A 721 -7.89 -17.52 5.57
C ALA A 721 -9.30 -17.76 4.99
N VAL A 722 -9.52 -17.32 3.73
CA VAL A 722 -10.77 -17.45 2.98
C VAL A 722 -12.03 -16.83 3.63
N ASP A 723 -11.89 -15.87 4.54
CA ASP A 723 -13.05 -15.17 5.11
C ASP A 723 -13.81 -14.35 4.05
N ASP A 724 -13.13 -13.80 3.05
CA ASP A 724 -13.73 -13.15 1.88
C ASP A 724 -14.66 -14.11 1.10
N TRP A 725 -14.24 -15.36 0.90
CA TRP A 725 -15.11 -16.39 0.31
C TRP A 725 -16.28 -16.71 1.24
N ARG A 726 -16.04 -16.85 2.56
CA ARG A 726 -17.13 -17.10 3.53
C ARG A 726 -18.14 -15.97 3.52
N VAL A 727 -17.71 -14.73 3.45
CA VAL A 727 -18.59 -13.56 3.31
C VAL A 727 -19.38 -13.62 1.99
N ALA A 728 -18.73 -13.97 0.87
CA ALA A 728 -19.40 -14.10 -0.43
C ALA A 728 -20.44 -15.24 -0.43
N GLU A 729 -20.16 -16.39 0.19
CA GLU A 729 -21.15 -17.47 0.35
C GLU A 729 -22.29 -17.06 1.30
N THR A 730 -21.99 -16.37 2.39
CA THR A 730 -23.01 -15.80 3.28
C THR A 730 -23.91 -14.83 2.52
N TRP A 731 -23.33 -13.96 1.69
CA TRP A 731 -24.09 -13.05 0.83
C TRP A 731 -25.02 -13.82 -0.09
N ARG A 732 -24.54 -14.85 -0.76
CA ARG A 732 -25.35 -15.71 -1.66
C ARG A 732 -26.47 -16.45 -0.93
N ALA A 733 -26.26 -16.85 0.31
CA ALA A 733 -27.22 -17.59 1.10
C ALA A 733 -28.33 -16.70 1.70
N ILE A 734 -28.02 -15.44 2.03
CA ILE A 734 -28.90 -14.55 2.81
C ILE A 734 -29.57 -13.49 1.94
N GLN A 735 -28.81 -12.80 1.06
CA GLN A 735 -29.31 -11.60 0.38
C GLN A 735 -30.46 -11.91 -0.57
N GLY A 736 -31.65 -11.39 -0.21
CA GLY A 736 -32.89 -11.62 -0.95
C GLY A 736 -33.45 -13.06 -0.83
N LYS A 737 -32.94 -13.88 0.12
CA LYS A 737 -33.28 -15.31 0.24
C LYS A 737 -33.73 -15.72 1.63
N LEU A 738 -34.11 -14.78 2.49
CA LEU A 738 -34.74 -15.07 3.75
C LEU A 738 -36.08 -15.79 3.51
N VAL A 739 -36.33 -16.87 4.22
CA VAL A 739 -37.49 -17.74 3.99
C VAL A 739 -38.72 -17.21 4.69
N HIS A 740 -38.53 -16.72 5.94
CA HIS A 740 -39.62 -16.21 6.76
C HIS A 740 -39.60 -14.69 6.76
N ALA A 741 -40.63 -14.06 6.22
CA ALA A 741 -40.83 -12.63 6.25
C ALA A 741 -41.28 -12.14 7.65
N SER A 742 -40.36 -12.20 8.60
CA SER A 742 -40.63 -11.75 9.99
C SER A 742 -39.66 -10.67 10.44
N ALA A 743 -40.11 -9.76 11.32
CA ALA A 743 -39.28 -8.72 11.90
C ALA A 743 -38.08 -9.33 12.71
N ALA A 744 -38.25 -10.48 13.33
CA ALA A 744 -37.19 -11.15 14.07
C ALA A 744 -36.06 -11.60 13.12
N VAL A 745 -36.40 -12.27 12.02
CA VAL A 745 -35.40 -12.72 11.04
C VAL A 745 -34.73 -11.52 10.34
N GLY A 746 -35.49 -10.47 10.00
CA GLY A 746 -34.95 -9.24 9.38
C GLY A 746 -33.96 -8.51 10.31
N ASN A 747 -34.26 -8.46 11.62
CA ASN A 747 -33.37 -7.86 12.60
C ASN A 747 -32.06 -8.66 12.76
N GLU A 748 -32.15 -10.01 12.82
CA GLU A 748 -30.96 -10.86 12.88
C GLU A 748 -30.11 -10.77 11.61
N ALA A 749 -30.72 -10.60 10.43
CA ALA A 749 -30.00 -10.33 9.20
C ALA A 749 -29.27 -8.99 9.24
N THR A 750 -29.89 -7.94 9.81
CA THR A 750 -29.23 -6.63 10.01
C THR A 750 -28.02 -6.76 10.94
N ILE A 751 -28.17 -7.51 12.03
CA ILE A 751 -27.08 -7.80 12.98
C ILE A 751 -25.98 -8.60 12.30
N LEU A 752 -26.31 -9.60 11.47
CA LEU A 752 -25.33 -10.37 10.71
C LEU A 752 -24.50 -9.45 9.81
N TRP A 753 -25.15 -8.58 9.01
CA TRP A 753 -24.42 -7.68 8.11
C TRP A 753 -23.54 -6.68 8.84
N ARG A 754 -23.98 -6.17 9.99
CA ARG A 754 -23.16 -5.36 10.88
C ARG A 754 -21.90 -6.10 11.34
N ARG A 755 -22.05 -7.36 11.76
CA ARG A 755 -20.96 -8.20 12.26
C ARG A 755 -19.90 -8.51 11.22
N VAL A 756 -20.30 -8.65 9.97
CA VAL A 756 -19.38 -9.00 8.86
C VAL A 756 -19.09 -7.83 7.91
N ALA A 757 -19.43 -6.60 8.33
CA ALA A 757 -19.31 -5.40 7.52
C ALA A 757 -17.89 -5.21 6.93
N GLY A 758 -16.85 -5.53 7.71
CA GLY A 758 -15.47 -5.39 7.28
C GLY A 758 -15.04 -6.36 6.16
N GLY A 759 -15.76 -7.46 5.97
CA GLY A 759 -15.50 -8.40 4.86
C GLY A 759 -16.35 -8.14 3.61
N LEU A 760 -17.31 -7.19 3.67
CA LEU A 760 -18.15 -6.84 2.53
C LEU A 760 -17.41 -5.93 1.56
N SER A 761 -17.53 -6.19 0.26
CA SER A 761 -17.04 -5.29 -0.77
C SER A 761 -17.80 -3.95 -0.77
N ARG A 762 -17.20 -2.91 -1.35
CA ARG A 762 -17.84 -1.58 -1.48
C ARG A 762 -19.22 -1.67 -2.12
N GLY A 763 -19.38 -2.44 -3.20
CA GLY A 763 -20.67 -2.63 -3.87
C GLY A 763 -21.71 -3.31 -2.99
N GLN A 764 -21.30 -4.29 -2.16
CA GLN A 764 -22.19 -4.94 -1.20
C GLN A 764 -22.61 -3.99 -0.08
N GLN A 765 -21.67 -3.18 0.44
CA GLN A 765 -22.00 -2.15 1.45
C GLN A 765 -22.98 -1.11 0.90
N GLN A 766 -22.79 -0.66 -0.35
CA GLN A 766 -23.74 0.26 -1.01
C GLN A 766 -25.12 -0.38 -1.17
N ALA A 767 -25.18 -1.64 -1.63
CA ALA A 767 -26.46 -2.35 -1.80
C ALA A 767 -27.23 -2.54 -0.49
N LEU A 768 -26.53 -2.65 0.66
CA LEU A 768 -27.16 -2.66 1.98
C LEU A 768 -27.58 -1.26 2.44
N ALA A 769 -26.76 -0.25 2.18
CA ALA A 769 -26.99 1.10 2.66
C ALA A 769 -28.16 1.79 1.96
N ASP A 770 -28.32 1.66 0.63
CA ASP A 770 -29.29 2.41 -0.16
C ASP A 770 -30.75 2.28 0.32
N PRO A 771 -31.31 1.08 0.58
CA PRO A 771 -32.67 0.95 1.11
C PRO A 771 -32.78 1.45 2.55
N LEU A 772 -31.72 1.32 3.36
CA LEU A 772 -31.73 1.81 4.75
C LEU A 772 -31.63 3.33 4.81
N LEU A 773 -30.87 3.97 3.93
CA LEU A 773 -30.80 5.42 3.80
C LEU A 773 -32.15 6.02 3.40
N ALA A 774 -32.89 5.37 2.48
CA ALA A 774 -34.26 5.80 2.17
C ALA A 774 -35.14 5.82 3.40
N SER A 775 -35.11 4.75 4.23
CA SER A 775 -35.88 4.70 5.49
C SER A 775 -35.45 5.80 6.48
N VAL A 776 -34.17 6.05 6.61
CA VAL A 776 -33.61 7.07 7.51
C VAL A 776 -33.96 8.48 7.06
N ARG A 777 -33.97 8.78 5.75
CA ARG A 777 -34.44 10.04 5.18
C ARG A 777 -35.93 10.30 5.53
N HIS A 778 -36.78 9.28 5.44
CA HIS A 778 -38.17 9.38 5.85
C HIS A 778 -38.31 9.68 7.34
N LEU A 779 -37.51 9.01 8.18
CA LEU A 779 -37.44 9.28 9.62
C LEU A 779 -37.06 10.74 9.88
N HIS A 780 -36.02 11.23 9.21
CA HIS A 780 -35.53 12.60 9.31
C HIS A 780 -36.61 13.61 8.95
N LEU A 781 -37.26 13.47 7.79
CA LEU A 781 -38.35 14.35 7.35
C LEU A 781 -39.53 14.36 8.37
N ARG A 782 -39.87 13.19 8.92
CA ARG A 782 -40.96 13.10 9.90
C ARG A 782 -40.67 13.90 11.19
N TYR A 783 -39.43 13.86 11.67
CA TYR A 783 -39.08 14.53 12.94
C TYR A 783 -38.58 15.97 12.78
N THR A 784 -38.25 16.40 11.57
CA THR A 784 -37.85 17.81 11.28
C THR A 784 -38.96 18.64 10.69
N THR A 785 -39.75 18.11 9.74
CA THR A 785 -40.79 18.85 9.04
C THR A 785 -42.23 18.47 9.41
N GLY A 786 -42.41 17.41 10.25
CA GLY A 786 -43.71 16.88 10.60
C GLY A 786 -44.44 16.14 9.47
N SER A 787 -43.77 15.83 8.36
CA SER A 787 -44.36 15.12 7.22
C SER A 787 -44.74 13.68 7.60
N THR A 788 -46.00 13.32 7.31
CA THR A 788 -46.55 11.97 7.57
C THR A 788 -46.62 11.12 6.29
N ARG A 789 -46.10 11.59 5.17
CA ARG A 789 -46.10 10.85 3.90
C ARG A 789 -45.02 9.75 3.91
N GLY A 790 -45.42 8.48 3.89
CA GLY A 790 -44.62 7.27 3.74
C GLY A 790 -45.10 6.12 4.60
N GLU A 791 -45.19 4.92 4.03
CA GLU A 791 -45.70 3.71 4.71
C GLU A 791 -44.71 3.07 5.73
N ASP A 792 -43.60 3.68 6.06
CA ASP A 792 -42.67 3.18 7.09
C ASP A 792 -43.15 3.52 8.53
N ALA A 793 -44.42 3.41 8.75
CA ALA A 793 -45.09 3.78 10.00
C ALA A 793 -44.99 2.68 11.02
N ALA A 794 -43.99 1.97 11.33
CA ALA A 794 -43.89 1.23 12.61
C ALA A 794 -42.68 0.29 12.73
N ARG A 795 -41.49 0.70 12.26
CA ARG A 795 -40.29 -0.04 12.71
C ARG A 795 -40.13 0.15 14.22
N ARG A 796 -39.89 -0.92 14.92
CA ARG A 796 -39.67 -0.90 16.38
C ARG A 796 -38.37 -0.16 16.70
N PRO A 797 -38.24 0.52 17.84
CA PRO A 797 -37.00 1.19 18.23
C PRO A 797 -35.76 0.26 18.17
N ALA A 798 -35.91 -1.00 18.53
CA ALA A 798 -34.84 -1.99 18.46
C ALA A 798 -34.33 -2.22 17.01
N GLU A 799 -35.22 -2.26 16.03
CA GLU A 799 -34.86 -2.40 14.61
C GLU A 799 -34.14 -1.16 14.09
N LEU A 800 -34.62 0.04 14.44
CA LEU A 800 -33.97 1.30 14.08
C LEU A 800 -32.59 1.43 14.73
N ALA A 801 -32.41 0.92 15.94
CA ALA A 801 -31.13 0.91 16.61
C ALA A 801 -30.08 0.06 15.84
N GLU A 802 -30.47 -1.13 15.38
CA GLU A 802 -29.56 -1.99 14.60
C GLU A 802 -29.32 -1.44 13.18
N ILE A 803 -30.29 -0.74 12.58
CA ILE A 803 -30.08 -0.03 11.30
C ILE A 803 -29.01 1.04 11.46
N TRP A 804 -29.06 1.88 12.50
CA TRP A 804 -28.04 2.89 12.73
C TRP A 804 -26.66 2.27 13.01
N ARG A 805 -26.61 1.18 13.78
CA ARG A 805 -25.37 0.47 14.03
C ARG A 805 -24.78 -0.15 12.74
N LEU A 806 -25.64 -0.73 11.88
CA LEU A 806 -25.19 -1.23 10.58
C LEU A 806 -24.65 -0.11 9.72
N LEU A 807 -25.39 0.99 9.52
CA LEU A 807 -24.95 2.12 8.71
C LEU A 807 -23.64 2.72 9.22
N GLY A 808 -23.46 2.83 10.54
CA GLY A 808 -22.21 3.28 11.16
C GLY A 808 -21.03 2.31 10.95
N SER A 809 -21.31 1.04 10.67
CA SER A 809 -20.28 0.02 10.44
C SER A 809 -19.83 -0.09 8.98
N LEU A 810 -20.49 0.59 8.04
CA LEU A 810 -20.19 0.50 6.59
C LEU A 810 -19.13 1.54 6.17
N GLU A 811 -17.87 1.25 6.43
CA GLU A 811 -16.77 2.20 6.23
C GLU A 811 -16.37 2.42 4.77
N LEU A 812 -16.71 1.50 3.85
CA LEU A 812 -16.39 1.63 2.43
C LEU A 812 -17.38 2.49 1.64
N LEU A 813 -18.39 3.06 2.30
CA LEU A 813 -19.30 4.01 1.66
C LEU A 813 -18.56 5.28 1.25
N ASP A 814 -19.03 5.91 0.17
CA ASP A 814 -18.48 7.19 -0.28
C ASP A 814 -18.69 8.31 0.75
N VAL A 815 -17.81 9.31 0.68
CA VAL A 815 -17.79 10.43 1.64
C VAL A 815 -19.10 11.23 1.60
N ALA A 816 -19.73 11.36 0.44
CA ALA A 816 -20.99 12.11 0.31
C ALA A 816 -22.14 11.44 1.08
N ARG A 817 -22.26 10.09 1.00
CA ARG A 817 -23.24 9.34 1.79
C ARG A 817 -22.96 9.42 3.30
N LYS A 818 -21.67 9.35 3.69
CA LYS A 818 -21.28 9.52 5.10
C LYS A 818 -21.64 10.92 5.63
N ILE A 819 -21.41 11.96 4.85
CA ILE A 819 -21.80 13.33 5.20
C ILE A 819 -23.33 13.42 5.39
N GLU A 820 -24.10 12.90 4.45
CA GLU A 820 -25.56 12.87 4.55
C GLU A 820 -26.03 12.17 5.83
N MET A 821 -25.48 10.99 6.13
CA MET A 821 -25.81 10.24 7.35
C MET A 821 -25.48 11.02 8.62
N GLY A 822 -24.30 11.64 8.68
CA GLY A 822 -23.88 12.44 9.82
C GLY A 822 -24.77 13.67 10.03
N ASP A 823 -25.12 14.40 8.96
CA ASP A 823 -26.03 15.56 9.02
C ASP A 823 -27.45 15.16 9.51
N ILE A 824 -27.95 14.00 9.08
CA ILE A 824 -29.19 13.45 9.57
C ILE A 824 -29.09 13.11 11.09
N LEU A 825 -28.00 12.43 11.49
CA LEU A 825 -27.80 12.03 12.88
C LEU A 825 -27.78 13.22 13.83
N VAL A 826 -26.98 14.25 13.55
CA VAL A 826 -26.90 15.43 14.44
C VAL A 826 -28.25 16.18 14.55
N SER A 827 -29.07 16.13 13.52
CA SER A 827 -30.42 16.71 13.54
C SER A 827 -31.44 15.89 14.38
N LEU A 828 -31.23 14.55 14.46
CA LEU A 828 -32.15 13.63 15.16
C LEU A 828 -31.77 13.38 16.61
N ILE A 829 -30.48 13.36 16.96
CA ILE A 829 -29.99 13.10 18.33
C ILE A 829 -30.66 13.97 19.40
N PRO A 830 -30.90 15.29 19.19
CA PRO A 830 -31.55 16.14 20.18
C PRO A 830 -33.04 15.88 20.37
N LYS A 831 -33.68 15.07 19.51
CA LYS A 831 -35.15 14.91 19.52
C LYS A 831 -35.60 14.03 20.66
N ARG A 832 -36.29 14.59 21.68
CA ARG A 832 -36.79 13.87 22.88
C ARG A 832 -37.61 12.63 22.53
N LYS A 833 -38.37 12.63 21.42
CA LYS A 833 -39.17 11.46 21.00
C LYS A 833 -38.31 10.28 20.54
N LEU A 834 -37.03 10.50 20.28
CA LEU A 834 -36.05 9.49 19.86
C LEU A 834 -35.05 9.15 20.99
N ALA A 835 -35.32 9.52 22.22
CA ALA A 835 -34.40 9.30 23.36
C ALA A 835 -33.92 7.82 23.48
N ALA A 836 -34.81 6.84 23.23
CA ALA A 836 -34.45 5.42 23.22
C ALA A 836 -33.44 5.02 22.11
N LEU A 837 -33.26 5.85 21.08
CA LEU A 837 -32.32 5.65 19.96
C LEU A 837 -31.09 6.50 20.10
N GLN A 838 -30.99 7.38 21.10
CA GLN A 838 -29.91 8.34 21.23
C GLN A 838 -28.52 7.63 21.29
N GLY A 839 -28.37 6.60 22.10
CA GLY A 839 -27.10 5.85 22.22
C GLY A 839 -26.66 5.21 20.91
N PRO A 840 -27.48 4.40 20.20
CA PRO A 840 -27.16 3.87 18.88
C PRO A 840 -26.84 4.94 17.82
N MET A 841 -27.56 6.09 17.83
CA MET A 841 -27.31 7.20 16.93
C MET A 841 -25.94 7.89 17.20
N ILE A 842 -25.60 8.11 18.47
CA ILE A 842 -24.32 8.68 18.88
C ILE A 842 -23.17 7.73 18.51
N TRP A 843 -23.33 6.44 18.78
CA TRP A 843 -22.35 5.44 18.39
C TRP A 843 -22.12 5.44 16.86
N ALA A 844 -23.19 5.48 16.06
CA ALA A 844 -23.10 5.56 14.61
C ALA A 844 -22.40 6.85 14.15
N LEU A 845 -22.69 8.00 14.78
CA LEU A 845 -22.04 9.27 14.48
C LEU A 845 -20.54 9.21 14.76
N GLY A 846 -20.12 8.60 15.87
CA GLY A 846 -18.70 8.37 16.18
C GLY A 846 -18.00 7.56 15.10
N ARG A 847 -18.62 6.46 14.66
CA ARG A 847 -18.09 5.59 13.59
C ARG A 847 -18.01 6.29 12.23
N ILE A 848 -19.02 7.07 11.87
CA ILE A 848 -19.05 7.80 10.58
C ILE A 848 -18.05 8.96 10.59
N GLY A 849 -17.89 9.62 11.74
CA GLY A 849 -17.00 10.77 11.92
C GLY A 849 -15.57 10.44 12.37
N GLU A 850 -15.23 9.16 12.54
CA GLU A 850 -13.92 8.75 13.05
C GLU A 850 -12.75 9.23 12.18
N ARG A 851 -11.64 9.55 12.87
CA ARG A 851 -10.40 9.98 12.18
C ARG A 851 -9.51 8.82 11.77
N VAL A 852 -9.67 7.67 12.45
CA VAL A 852 -8.93 6.43 12.16
C VAL A 852 -9.94 5.33 11.91
N PRO A 853 -10.20 4.96 10.64
CA PRO A 853 -11.11 3.87 10.31
C PRO A 853 -10.66 2.53 10.91
N VAL A 854 -11.62 1.67 11.26
CA VAL A 854 -11.32 0.34 11.80
C VAL A 854 -10.80 -0.59 10.70
N TYR A 855 -11.42 -0.57 9.52
CA TYR A 855 -11.05 -1.42 8.38
C TYR A 855 -11.14 -0.68 7.04
N GLY A 856 -11.74 0.49 7.00
CA GLY A 856 -11.89 1.29 5.79
C GLY A 856 -10.60 2.04 5.42
N PRO A 857 -10.41 2.33 4.14
CA PRO A 857 -9.26 3.11 3.69
C PRO A 857 -9.41 4.59 4.09
N LEU A 858 -8.27 5.26 4.28
CA LEU A 858 -8.21 6.65 4.76
C LEU A 858 -8.95 7.65 3.86
N ASN A 859 -9.03 7.37 2.57
CA ASN A 859 -9.76 8.21 1.60
C ASN A 859 -11.30 8.18 1.75
N THR A 860 -11.83 7.35 2.64
CA THR A 860 -13.26 7.34 2.97
C THR A 860 -13.60 8.13 4.25
N THR A 861 -12.63 8.79 4.89
CA THR A 861 -12.88 9.62 6.06
C THR A 861 -13.58 10.92 5.68
N VAL A 862 -14.46 11.38 6.54
CA VAL A 862 -15.22 12.64 6.35
C VAL A 862 -14.27 13.84 6.52
N PRO A 863 -14.42 14.94 5.75
CA PRO A 863 -13.61 16.14 5.93
C PRO A 863 -13.66 16.68 7.37
N PRO A 864 -12.51 17.20 7.89
CA PRO A 864 -12.42 17.63 9.28
C PRO A 864 -13.39 18.76 9.64
N GLU A 865 -13.74 19.65 8.71
CA GLU A 865 -14.68 20.74 8.93
C GLU A 865 -16.10 20.20 9.19
N ARG A 866 -16.52 19.15 8.47
CA ARG A 866 -17.80 18.48 8.71
C ARG A 866 -17.83 17.77 10.04
N ALA A 867 -16.76 17.03 10.34
CA ALA A 867 -16.62 16.32 11.62
C ALA A 867 -16.59 17.30 12.82
N ALA A 868 -15.89 18.43 12.69
CA ALA A 868 -15.88 19.49 13.69
C ALA A 868 -17.27 20.04 13.96
N ARG A 869 -18.06 20.30 12.92
CA ARG A 869 -19.44 20.75 13.06
C ARG A 869 -20.31 19.71 13.79
N TRP A 870 -20.20 18.43 13.44
CA TRP A 870 -20.93 17.37 14.14
C TRP A 870 -20.51 17.23 15.60
N LEU A 871 -19.21 17.40 15.88
CA LEU A 871 -18.70 17.43 17.23
C LEU A 871 -19.30 18.57 18.02
N ASP A 872 -19.32 19.78 17.48
CA ASP A 872 -19.90 20.96 18.16
C ASP A 872 -21.39 20.76 18.50
N GLU A 873 -22.18 20.24 17.55
CA GLU A 873 -23.58 19.89 17.77
C GLU A 873 -23.73 18.82 18.88
N LEU A 874 -22.84 17.80 18.91
CA LEU A 874 -22.88 16.74 19.91
C LEU A 874 -22.49 17.27 21.30
N LEU A 875 -21.47 18.10 21.41
CA LEU A 875 -21.02 18.72 22.67
C LEU A 875 -22.10 19.59 23.32
N ASN A 876 -22.93 20.24 22.50
CA ASN A 876 -24.06 21.09 22.96
C ASN A 876 -25.35 20.30 23.25
N CYS A 877 -25.36 19.00 23.00
CA CYS A 877 -26.54 18.16 23.18
C CYS A 877 -26.62 17.59 24.61
N THR A 878 -27.85 17.56 25.18
CA THR A 878 -28.08 16.82 26.45
C THR A 878 -28.10 15.32 26.15
N VAL A 879 -27.16 14.58 26.71
CA VAL A 879 -26.97 13.15 26.49
C VAL A 879 -27.21 12.38 27.78
N ALA A 880 -27.89 11.21 27.67
CA ALA A 880 -28.11 10.32 28.77
C ALA A 880 -27.00 9.25 28.89
N ASP A 881 -26.41 8.84 27.79
CA ASP A 881 -25.37 7.82 27.70
C ASP A 881 -23.99 8.50 27.52
N THR A 882 -23.37 8.81 28.67
CA THR A 882 -22.04 9.48 28.68
C THR A 882 -20.94 8.57 28.17
N ALA A 883 -21.04 7.25 28.35
CA ALA A 883 -20.01 6.32 27.90
C ALA A 883 -19.92 6.27 26.36
N ASN A 884 -21.05 6.03 25.67
CA ASN A 884 -21.09 6.05 24.21
C ASN A 884 -20.76 7.44 23.64
N THR A 885 -21.13 8.52 24.36
CA THR A 885 -20.82 9.88 23.93
C THR A 885 -19.33 10.17 24.03
N SER A 886 -18.68 9.77 25.13
CA SER A 886 -17.22 9.90 25.30
C SER A 886 -16.46 9.16 24.20
N LEU A 887 -16.91 7.95 23.86
CA LEU A 887 -16.34 7.16 22.78
C LEU A 887 -16.48 7.86 21.42
N ALA A 888 -17.68 8.36 21.09
CA ALA A 888 -17.93 9.07 19.84
C ALA A 888 -17.12 10.37 19.72
N ILE A 889 -17.03 11.14 20.81
CA ILE A 889 -16.20 12.36 20.87
C ILE A 889 -14.73 12.00 20.63
N MET A 890 -14.22 10.96 21.28
CA MET A 890 -12.87 10.48 21.06
C MET A 890 -12.64 10.09 19.60
N GLN A 891 -13.51 9.28 19.00
CA GLN A 891 -13.36 8.85 17.61
C GLN A 891 -13.32 10.04 16.64
N ILE A 892 -14.20 11.05 16.82
CA ILE A 892 -14.27 12.25 15.98
C ILE A 892 -13.07 13.18 16.20
N ALA A 893 -12.61 13.31 17.46
CA ALA A 893 -11.55 14.26 17.84
C ALA A 893 -10.16 13.64 17.96
N ARG A 894 -10.01 12.30 17.78
CA ARG A 894 -8.73 11.58 17.89
C ARG A 894 -7.64 12.23 17.05
N ARG A 895 -6.47 12.43 17.65
CA ARG A 895 -5.31 12.97 16.96
C ARG A 895 -4.66 11.90 16.08
N THR A 896 -4.38 12.24 14.82
CA THR A 896 -3.74 11.35 13.86
C THR A 896 -2.36 11.86 13.43
N ALA A 897 -2.00 13.06 13.82
CA ALA A 897 -0.85 13.85 13.35
C ALA A 897 -0.91 14.18 11.84
N ASP A 898 -2.03 13.94 11.20
CA ASP A 898 -2.30 14.34 9.82
C ASP A 898 -3.12 15.64 9.84
N ARG A 899 -2.52 16.75 9.39
CA ARG A 899 -3.14 18.10 9.37
C ARG A 899 -4.50 18.12 8.66
N TYR A 900 -4.68 17.29 7.66
CA TYR A 900 -5.88 17.26 6.83
C TYR A 900 -6.99 16.35 7.36
N ARG A 901 -6.67 15.48 8.32
CA ARG A 901 -7.66 14.66 9.01
C ARG A 901 -7.98 15.17 10.40
N ASP A 902 -7.01 15.78 11.05
CA ASP A 902 -7.17 16.27 12.41
C ASP A 902 -8.12 17.48 12.44
N LEU A 903 -8.96 17.52 13.46
CA LEU A 903 -9.73 18.72 13.75
C LEU A 903 -8.81 19.86 14.18
N ASN A 904 -9.27 21.09 14.01
CA ASN A 904 -8.57 22.26 14.51
C ASN A 904 -8.41 22.22 16.04
N ASP A 905 -7.44 22.98 16.56
CA ASP A 905 -7.09 22.96 17.99
C ASP A 905 -8.23 23.41 18.89
N SER A 906 -9.08 24.33 18.43
CA SER A 906 -10.23 24.80 19.22
C SER A 906 -11.29 23.68 19.39
N SER A 907 -11.62 22.94 18.34
CA SER A 907 -12.57 21.82 18.41
C SER A 907 -12.02 20.71 19.29
N ARG A 908 -10.71 20.39 19.18
CA ARG A 908 -10.08 19.39 20.07
C ARG A 908 -10.05 19.84 21.52
N ALA A 909 -9.77 21.11 21.81
CA ALA A 909 -9.80 21.66 23.16
C ALA A 909 -11.20 21.55 23.77
N ALA A 910 -12.26 21.86 22.99
CA ALA A 910 -13.64 21.68 23.41
C ALA A 910 -13.98 20.21 23.71
N ALA A 911 -13.53 19.27 22.88
CA ALA A 911 -13.66 17.83 23.11
C ALA A 911 -12.99 17.40 24.42
N LEU A 912 -11.72 17.81 24.65
CA LEU A 912 -10.97 17.50 25.87
C LEU A 912 -11.65 18.09 27.12
N GLN A 913 -12.17 19.31 27.05
CA GLN A 913 -12.91 19.92 28.14
C GLN A 913 -14.16 19.09 28.48
N TRP A 914 -14.97 18.74 27.47
CA TRP A 914 -16.19 17.93 27.68
C TRP A 914 -15.86 16.55 28.29
N LEU A 915 -14.83 15.84 27.77
CA LEU A 915 -14.39 14.55 28.28
C LEU A 915 -13.91 14.65 29.74
N THR A 916 -13.25 15.74 30.11
CA THR A 916 -12.78 16.00 31.48
C THR A 916 -13.96 16.26 32.41
N ASP A 917 -14.89 17.12 32.03
CA ASP A 917 -16.07 17.47 32.83
C ASP A 917 -17.00 16.26 33.11
N HIS A 918 -17.03 15.29 32.17
CA HIS A 918 -17.82 14.08 32.29
C HIS A 918 -17.03 12.87 32.82
N GLN A 919 -15.80 13.08 33.34
CA GLN A 919 -14.95 12.03 33.92
C GLN A 919 -14.72 10.82 33.00
N ALA A 920 -14.50 11.09 31.72
CA ALA A 920 -14.18 10.04 30.74
C ALA A 920 -12.86 9.31 31.10
N PRO A 921 -12.69 8.03 30.70
CA PRO A 921 -11.45 7.29 30.93
C PRO A 921 -10.20 8.08 30.48
N PRO A 922 -9.12 8.10 31.28
CA PRO A 922 -7.91 8.90 30.95
C PRO A 922 -7.30 8.57 29.59
N HIS A 923 -7.40 7.32 29.16
CA HIS A 923 -6.87 6.89 27.87
C HIS A 923 -7.61 7.55 26.70
N LEU A 924 -8.93 7.77 26.78
CA LEU A 924 -9.68 8.50 25.74
C LEU A 924 -9.20 9.95 25.61
N LEU A 925 -8.88 10.61 26.74
CA LEU A 925 -8.29 11.95 26.71
C LEU A 925 -6.90 11.94 26.05
N GLN A 926 -6.10 10.92 26.36
CA GLN A 926 -4.78 10.75 25.73
C GLN A 926 -4.88 10.60 24.21
N LEU A 927 -5.82 9.76 23.72
CA LEU A 927 -6.04 9.57 22.28
C LEU A 927 -6.43 10.86 21.55
N VAL A 928 -7.22 11.73 22.20
CA VAL A 928 -7.57 13.05 21.64
C VAL A 928 -6.40 14.02 21.70
N ARG A 929 -5.58 13.98 22.75
CA ARG A 929 -4.44 14.89 22.95
C ARG A 929 -3.22 14.53 22.12
N GLU A 930 -2.87 13.25 22.11
CA GLU A 930 -1.59 12.74 21.59
C GLU A 930 -1.75 11.76 20.42
N GLY A 931 -2.93 11.13 20.30
CA GLY A 931 -3.15 9.99 19.42
C GLY A 931 -2.71 8.68 20.10
N GLY A 932 -2.56 7.64 19.33
CA GLY A 932 -2.18 6.32 19.83
C GLY A 932 -3.17 5.23 19.43
N GLN A 933 -3.06 4.03 20.01
CA GLN A 933 -3.89 2.88 19.70
C GLN A 933 -4.99 2.70 20.76
N LEU A 934 -6.13 2.14 20.34
CA LEU A 934 -7.22 1.75 21.22
C LEU A 934 -6.80 0.56 22.08
N ASP A 935 -7.24 0.52 23.34
CA ASP A 935 -7.12 -0.68 24.15
C ASP A 935 -8.16 -1.74 23.76
N LEU A 936 -8.04 -2.97 24.28
CA LEU A 936 -8.92 -4.09 23.91
C LEU A 936 -10.40 -3.84 24.27
N GLU A 937 -10.69 -3.10 25.32
CA GLU A 937 -12.06 -2.80 25.73
C GLU A 937 -12.67 -1.72 24.83
N GLU A 938 -11.90 -0.70 24.51
CA GLU A 938 -12.28 0.35 23.55
C GLU A 938 -12.49 -0.22 22.16
N GLN A 939 -11.62 -1.13 21.69
CA GLN A 939 -11.82 -1.84 20.43
C GLN A 939 -13.16 -2.59 20.39
N ARG A 940 -13.51 -3.29 21.45
CA ARG A 940 -14.81 -3.97 21.58
C ARG A 940 -15.97 -3.01 21.50
N GLN A 941 -15.87 -1.86 22.17
CA GLN A 941 -16.92 -0.84 22.17
C GLN A 941 -17.06 -0.17 20.80
N VAL A 942 -15.95 0.13 20.13
CA VAL A 942 -15.93 0.68 18.77
C VAL A 942 -16.50 -0.30 17.75
N PHE A 943 -16.17 -1.57 17.86
CA PHE A 943 -16.74 -2.61 16.99
C PHE A 943 -18.20 -2.94 17.32
N GLY A 944 -18.62 -2.65 18.57
CA GLY A 944 -19.98 -2.89 19.06
C GLY A 944 -20.24 -4.34 19.52
N GLU A 945 -19.25 -5.21 19.51
CA GLU A 945 -19.29 -6.58 20.01
C GLU A 945 -17.86 -7.10 20.28
N SER A 946 -17.73 -8.11 21.17
CA SER A 946 -16.43 -8.75 21.40
C SER A 946 -15.94 -9.46 20.12
N LEU A 947 -14.72 -9.16 19.70
CA LEU A 947 -14.05 -9.92 18.64
C LEU A 947 -13.62 -11.30 19.16
N PRO A 948 -13.47 -12.31 18.27
CA PRO A 948 -12.93 -13.59 18.67
C PRO A 948 -11.50 -13.44 19.24
N LYS A 949 -11.10 -14.38 20.13
CA LYS A 949 -9.72 -14.42 20.61
C LYS A 949 -8.76 -14.62 19.43
N GLY A 950 -7.64 -13.92 19.45
CA GLY A 950 -6.62 -13.97 18.39
C GLY A 950 -6.76 -12.89 17.31
N LEU A 951 -7.90 -12.22 17.18
CA LEU A 951 -8.07 -11.05 16.32
C LEU A 951 -7.81 -9.78 17.12
N GLN A 952 -6.69 -9.14 16.86
CA GLN A 952 -6.40 -7.79 17.35
C GLN A 952 -6.62 -6.81 16.21
N LEU A 953 -7.44 -5.78 16.46
CA LEU A 953 -7.51 -4.61 15.59
C LEU A 953 -6.23 -3.81 15.82
N GLU A 954 -5.23 -4.00 14.96
CA GLU A 954 -4.10 -3.07 14.93
C GLU A 954 -4.54 -1.85 14.12
N ALA A 955 -4.65 -0.71 14.79
CA ALA A 955 -4.80 0.57 14.11
C ALA A 955 -3.56 0.81 13.25
N GLY A 956 -3.73 0.99 11.94
CA GLY A 956 -2.70 1.26 10.95
C GLY A 956 -1.98 2.59 11.19
#